data_6023e936d61f273f2b460f1225ab1940
#
_entry.id   6023e936d61f273f2b460f1225ab1940
#
_cell.length_a   1.000
_cell.length_b   1.000
_cell.length_c   1.000
_cell.angle_alpha   90.00
_cell.angle_beta   90.00
_cell.angle_gamma   90.00
#
_symmetry.space_group_name_H-M   'P 1'
#
loop_
_entity.id
_entity.type
_entity.pdbx_description
1 polymer ?
#
loop_
_entity_poly.entity_id
_entity_poly.type
_entity_poly.pdbx_seq_one_letter_code
_entity_poly.pdbx_strand_id
1 'polypeptide(L)'
;MEKFIKPRLLTPREQNHKKFWQAVGLCALTAAIFFLPFYLLDGGFFHYAGDFNSQQITFYRYMNGFVKGAGYPNSTFAGAPRNTFSWATDLGSGVMNAYSFYLYGSPFFWLSMLLPQSWLPYMMVPLLVLKFGVAGGGAYLYLRRYVKNANYAVLGACLYALSGFAVYNVFFNHFVDVVALFPYLLWALDEAIYEDRHGLFAFWVAVNLLNNYFFFVGQVIFLCIYFVCKLTAKDFRLTGRKFGHLLWESVLGVAMGCLLLFPAVLSLLQNPRTIDLSSGWGFLTYAKVQQYLAILLSWILPPDSPYLTSVWSEGVIKWTSMTAYLPLCSLAGAMAYWRSRKADSKKRIVAVCAVCALVPMLNSAFYALNSSYYARWYYMPTLILAAMTVNALEDPDIDLDAPARGIGWIMLATLVFAVVPVRDDTTETWSFGVLKNPEQFFVVLGFGLLGLMLYRVLCSKWRQDSRFAQRMTAAVLVFACAFTMVHIGIGKFGQWHTDSDLVEQDTNALLLKNDLPEGDYRIDTYKIHDNIGMWLDKSCLQYFGSTAAPSILSFYPGLGVKRDVRSEPEIANYALRGLLSVEYLITTPEKRESFEDEADAGWTYLADVDGYTLYHNDNYVPMGFTYDYYVTEATYEASIKTLRSNLLMRALVLTDEDVAQYGKYLTELPDAMLDDLHYDSYTQDCADRRAHSCSVFQMNNAGFHAEITLDKPNLVFFSVPYDDGFTAYVNGEKTDILQVDEGLMAVLCPAGASSIDFVYQAAGLSASRVVTAVAIPVWVVYVAYFVRRKRRSTGTPAEE
;
A
#
# COMPACT_ATOMS: atom_id res chain seq x y z
N MET A 1 16.43 50.83 -2.46
CA MET A 1 17.09 49.63 -3.11
C MET A 1 17.06 48.49 -2.09
N GLU A 2 16.02 47.68 -2.12
CA GLU A 2 15.91 46.52 -1.22
C GLU A 2 16.95 45.48 -1.64
N LYS A 3 17.87 45.15 -0.76
CA LYS A 3 18.81 44.04 -0.93
C LYS A 3 17.97 42.75 -0.97
N PHE A 4 17.73 42.24 -2.16
CA PHE A 4 17.23 40.87 -2.35
C PHE A 4 18.21 39.93 -1.68
N ILE A 5 17.82 39.29 -0.58
CA ILE A 5 18.57 38.22 0.04
C ILE A 5 18.50 37.05 -0.97
N LYS A 6 19.56 36.88 -1.80
CA LYS A 6 19.76 35.62 -2.52
C LYS A 6 19.71 34.49 -1.46
N PRO A 7 19.03 33.35 -1.69
CA PRO A 7 19.21 32.22 -0.82
C PRO A 7 20.70 31.94 -0.75
N ARG A 8 21.24 31.96 0.47
CA ARG A 8 22.67 31.76 0.67
C ARG A 8 23.01 30.36 0.14
N LEU A 9 23.79 30.28 -0.92
CA LEU A 9 24.33 29.03 -1.43
C LEU A 9 25.20 28.45 -0.30
N LEU A 10 24.69 27.39 0.33
CA LEU A 10 25.38 26.72 1.41
C LEU A 10 26.43 25.79 0.83
N THR A 11 27.68 25.95 1.23
CA THR A 11 28.69 24.95 0.93
C THR A 11 28.44 23.67 1.74
N PRO A 12 28.85 22.48 1.27
CA PRO A 12 28.69 21.23 2.01
C PRO A 12 29.27 21.26 3.43
N ARG A 13 30.30 22.10 3.69
CA ARG A 13 30.90 22.30 5.02
C ARG A 13 30.01 23.10 5.98
N GLU A 14 29.09 23.91 5.48
CA GLU A 14 28.13 24.65 6.31
C GLU A 14 26.90 23.82 6.73
N GLN A 15 26.74 22.63 6.18
CA GLN A 15 25.78 21.66 6.69
C GLN A 15 26.27 21.16 8.05
N ASN A 16 25.60 21.57 9.12
CA ASN A 16 25.99 21.18 10.46
C ASN A 16 25.60 19.70 10.71
N HIS A 17 26.52 18.77 10.50
CA HIS A 17 26.29 17.33 10.70
C HIS A 17 25.72 17.01 12.10
N LYS A 18 26.12 17.74 13.14
CA LYS A 18 25.55 17.54 14.47
C LYS A 18 24.05 17.85 14.52
N LYS A 19 23.60 18.86 13.78
CA LYS A 19 22.18 19.24 13.72
C LYS A 19 21.35 18.27 12.87
N PHE A 20 21.95 17.69 11.85
CA PHE A 20 21.32 16.60 11.10
C PHE A 20 21.01 15.41 12.02
N TRP A 21 22.02 14.90 12.74
CA TRP A 21 21.84 13.80 13.67
C TRP A 21 20.91 14.16 14.86
N GLN A 22 20.91 15.45 15.26
CA GLN A 22 19.95 15.93 16.25
C GLN A 22 18.51 15.83 15.73
N ALA A 23 18.23 16.19 14.47
CA ALA A 23 16.91 16.05 13.88
C ALA A 23 16.48 14.58 13.78
N VAL A 24 17.37 13.71 13.27
CA VAL A 24 17.15 12.25 13.23
C VAL A 24 16.83 11.71 14.62
N GLY A 25 17.71 11.99 15.61
CA GLY A 25 17.56 11.46 16.97
C GLY A 25 16.30 11.96 17.69
N LEU A 26 15.94 13.25 17.54
CA LEU A 26 14.75 13.80 18.16
C LEU A 26 13.46 13.18 17.57
N CYS A 27 13.37 13.03 16.26
CA CYS A 27 12.21 12.39 15.62
C CYS A 27 12.11 10.90 16.00
N ALA A 28 13.22 10.17 15.96
CA ALA A 28 13.25 8.75 16.35
C ALA A 28 12.93 8.56 17.84
N LEU A 29 13.52 9.36 18.72
CA LEU A 29 13.26 9.27 20.17
C LEU A 29 11.78 9.58 20.50
N THR A 30 11.22 10.60 19.88
CA THR A 30 9.80 10.94 20.09
C THR A 30 8.90 9.80 19.59
N ALA A 31 9.22 9.20 18.44
CA ALA A 31 8.51 8.04 17.94
C ALA A 31 8.63 6.84 18.90
N ALA A 32 9.82 6.55 19.41
CA ALA A 32 10.01 5.50 20.39
C ALA A 32 9.18 5.74 21.66
N ILE A 33 9.12 6.99 22.15
CA ILE A 33 8.36 7.32 23.35
C ILE A 33 6.85 7.11 23.15
N PHE A 34 6.27 7.57 22.04
CA PHE A 34 4.81 7.43 21.85
C PHE A 34 4.38 6.01 21.48
N PHE A 35 5.25 5.18 20.87
CA PHE A 35 4.94 3.77 20.63
C PHE A 35 5.15 2.87 21.85
N LEU A 36 6.06 3.24 22.76
CA LEU A 36 6.49 2.39 23.87
C LEU A 36 5.33 1.85 24.74
N PRO A 37 4.31 2.63 25.15
CA PRO A 37 3.23 2.10 25.96
C PRO A 37 2.46 0.97 25.25
N PHE A 38 2.16 1.13 23.97
CA PHE A 38 1.42 0.16 23.16
C PHE A 38 2.27 -1.08 22.85
N TYR A 39 3.54 -0.89 22.55
CA TYR A 39 4.49 -1.97 22.35
C TYR A 39 4.63 -2.85 23.59
N LEU A 40 4.69 -2.25 24.78
CA LEU A 40 4.74 -3.01 26.02
C LEU A 40 3.42 -3.70 26.35
N LEU A 41 2.29 -3.06 26.05
CA LEU A 41 0.95 -3.59 26.27
C LEU A 41 0.72 -4.89 25.47
N ASP A 42 1.19 -4.93 24.24
CA ASP A 42 1.07 -6.10 23.34
C ASP A 42 2.26 -7.09 23.48
N GLY A 43 3.03 -7.02 24.55
CA GLY A 43 4.17 -7.93 24.75
C GLY A 43 5.26 -7.80 23.67
N GLY A 44 5.33 -6.65 22.98
CA GLY A 44 6.31 -6.36 21.93
C GLY A 44 5.80 -6.53 20.48
N PHE A 45 4.60 -7.08 20.26
CA PHE A 45 4.02 -7.22 18.90
C PHE A 45 3.57 -5.89 18.29
N PHE A 46 2.93 -5.05 19.03
CA PHE A 46 2.25 -3.84 18.57
C PHE A 46 1.20 -4.11 17.50
N HIS A 47 0.01 -4.50 17.92
CA HIS A 47 -1.18 -4.46 17.09
C HIS A 47 -1.81 -3.06 17.12
N TYR A 48 -2.28 -2.58 15.95
CA TYR A 48 -2.93 -1.28 15.83
C TYR A 48 -4.41 -1.45 15.46
N ALA A 49 -4.72 -1.53 14.17
CA ALA A 49 -6.06 -1.82 13.65
C ALA A 49 -5.99 -2.11 12.14
N GLY A 50 -6.95 -2.86 11.60
CA GLY A 50 -7.20 -3.08 10.18
C GLY A 50 -5.96 -3.43 9.38
N ASP A 51 -5.65 -2.63 8.34
CA ASP A 51 -4.52 -2.89 7.42
C ASP A 51 -3.19 -3.10 8.12
N PHE A 52 -2.93 -2.42 9.25
CA PHE A 52 -1.68 -2.60 9.98
C PHE A 52 -1.51 -4.03 10.48
N ASN A 53 -2.57 -4.61 11.05
CA ASN A 53 -2.55 -5.96 11.60
C ASN A 53 -2.61 -7.01 10.48
N SER A 54 -3.69 -6.96 9.70
CA SER A 54 -4.00 -7.99 8.72
C SER A 54 -3.03 -8.05 7.54
N GLN A 55 -2.44 -6.90 7.16
CA GLN A 55 -1.54 -6.83 6.01
C GLN A 55 -0.09 -6.56 6.43
N GLN A 56 0.18 -5.48 7.19
CA GLN A 56 1.56 -5.00 7.31
C GLN A 56 2.42 -5.93 8.15
N ILE A 57 1.93 -6.41 9.30
CA ILE A 57 2.65 -7.39 10.15
C ILE A 57 2.81 -8.69 9.37
N THR A 58 1.69 -9.21 8.84
CA THR A 58 1.62 -10.48 8.13
C THR A 58 2.52 -10.49 6.90
N PHE A 59 2.46 -9.44 6.05
CA PHE A 59 3.27 -9.35 4.83
C PHE A 59 4.77 -9.25 5.13
N TYR A 60 5.18 -8.45 6.14
CA TYR A 60 6.59 -8.38 6.53
C TYR A 60 7.13 -9.72 6.99
N ARG A 61 6.37 -10.43 7.85
CA ARG A 61 6.75 -11.76 8.34
C ARG A 61 6.80 -12.77 7.19
N TYR A 62 5.71 -12.89 6.43
CA TYR A 62 5.60 -13.86 5.35
C TYR A 62 6.69 -13.67 4.30
N MET A 63 6.83 -12.44 3.78
CA MET A 63 7.80 -12.14 2.73
C MET A 63 9.25 -12.26 3.18
N ASN A 64 9.57 -11.99 4.46
CA ASN A 64 10.90 -12.26 5.00
C ASN A 64 11.25 -13.76 4.92
N GLY A 65 10.32 -14.63 5.34
CA GLY A 65 10.48 -16.07 5.23
C GLY A 65 10.57 -16.55 3.78
N PHE A 66 9.63 -16.10 2.97
CA PHE A 66 9.53 -16.48 1.55
C PHE A 66 10.80 -16.16 0.76
N VAL A 67 11.33 -14.93 0.88
CA VAL A 67 12.58 -14.53 0.20
C VAL A 67 13.78 -15.37 0.66
N LYS A 68 13.75 -15.85 1.90
CA LYS A 68 14.79 -16.77 2.46
C LYS A 68 14.57 -18.24 2.09
N GLY A 69 13.50 -18.55 1.37
CA GLY A 69 13.17 -19.90 0.92
C GLY A 69 12.35 -20.72 1.92
N ALA A 70 11.66 -20.06 2.86
CA ALA A 70 10.65 -20.72 3.68
C ALA A 70 9.35 -20.94 2.89
N GLY A 71 8.55 -21.89 3.31
CA GLY A 71 7.30 -22.28 2.67
C GLY A 71 7.50 -23.38 1.62
N TYR A 72 7.04 -23.16 0.41
CA TYR A 72 7.06 -24.17 -0.65
C TYR A 72 8.46 -24.47 -1.20
N PRO A 73 8.73 -25.73 -1.63
CA PRO A 73 10.04 -26.14 -2.14
C PRO A 73 10.41 -25.40 -3.44
N ASN A 74 11.69 -25.48 -3.82
CA ASN A 74 12.11 -25.00 -5.12
C ASN A 74 11.54 -25.90 -6.23
N SER A 75 11.23 -25.29 -7.38
CA SER A 75 10.85 -26.06 -8.57
C SER A 75 11.96 -27.04 -8.98
N THR A 76 11.56 -28.23 -9.36
CA THR A 76 12.45 -29.27 -9.94
C THR A 76 12.72 -29.04 -11.42
N PHE A 77 11.95 -28.17 -12.09
CA PHE A 77 12.14 -27.86 -13.50
C PHE A 77 13.45 -27.12 -13.74
N ALA A 78 14.23 -27.62 -14.70
CA ALA A 78 15.56 -27.09 -15.01
C ALA A 78 15.51 -25.63 -15.46
N GLY A 79 16.20 -24.74 -14.75
CA GLY A 79 16.26 -23.31 -15.07
C GLY A 79 15.09 -22.49 -14.52
N ALA A 80 14.18 -23.08 -13.76
CA ALA A 80 13.12 -22.32 -13.10
C ALA A 80 13.70 -21.26 -12.15
N PRO A 81 13.14 -20.03 -12.11
CA PRO A 81 13.55 -19.03 -11.15
C PRO A 81 13.15 -19.45 -9.73
N ARG A 82 13.68 -18.77 -8.71
CA ARG A 82 13.33 -19.05 -7.30
C ARG A 82 12.54 -17.91 -6.72
N ASN A 83 11.61 -18.24 -5.84
CA ASN A 83 10.83 -17.27 -5.05
C ASN A 83 10.11 -16.23 -5.91
N THR A 84 9.45 -16.68 -6.99
CA THR A 84 8.74 -15.81 -7.92
C THR A 84 7.23 -15.91 -7.80
N PHE A 85 6.70 -17.03 -7.28
CA PHE A 85 5.28 -17.31 -7.15
C PHE A 85 4.93 -17.69 -5.69
N SER A 86 3.93 -17.01 -5.12
CA SER A 86 3.48 -17.21 -3.75
C SER A 86 2.10 -17.88 -3.74
N TRP A 87 2.03 -19.07 -3.20
CA TRP A 87 0.77 -19.81 -3.03
C TRP A 87 -0.09 -19.30 -1.88
N ALA A 88 0.51 -18.75 -0.82
CA ALA A 88 -0.23 -18.16 0.29
C ALA A 88 -0.76 -16.73 0.00
N THR A 89 -0.71 -16.29 -1.25
CA THR A 89 -1.20 -14.99 -1.70
C THR A 89 -2.42 -15.19 -2.57
N ASP A 90 -3.62 -15.05 -2.00
CA ASP A 90 -4.90 -15.36 -2.65
C ASP A 90 -4.89 -16.82 -3.18
N LEU A 91 -5.43 -17.09 -4.35
CA LEU A 91 -5.37 -18.41 -5.01
C LEU A 91 -4.00 -18.75 -5.62
N GLY A 92 -2.99 -17.92 -5.34
CA GLY A 92 -1.65 -17.95 -5.92
C GLY A 92 -1.39 -16.69 -6.74
N SER A 93 -0.23 -16.05 -6.53
CA SER A 93 0.11 -14.81 -7.23
C SER A 93 1.61 -14.64 -7.41
N GLY A 94 1.99 -13.95 -8.49
CA GLY A 94 3.37 -13.48 -8.69
C GLY A 94 3.79 -12.48 -7.61
N VAL A 95 4.94 -12.73 -6.98
CA VAL A 95 5.44 -11.92 -5.85
C VAL A 95 5.64 -10.45 -6.21
N MET A 96 6.13 -10.17 -7.43
CA MET A 96 6.32 -8.78 -7.86
C MET A 96 4.98 -8.06 -8.03
N ASN A 97 3.97 -8.73 -8.56
CA ASN A 97 2.65 -8.16 -8.72
C ASN A 97 1.98 -7.89 -7.37
N ALA A 98 2.07 -8.82 -6.43
CA ALA A 98 1.41 -8.74 -5.14
C ALA A 98 2.09 -7.78 -4.16
N TYR A 99 3.43 -7.69 -4.14
CA TYR A 99 4.16 -7.03 -3.05
C TYR A 99 4.96 -5.79 -3.45
N SER A 100 5.09 -5.45 -4.75
CA SER A 100 5.81 -4.24 -5.17
C SER A 100 5.14 -2.94 -4.67
N PHE A 101 3.82 -2.95 -4.49
CA PHE A 101 3.08 -1.83 -3.90
C PHE A 101 3.31 -1.71 -2.38
N TYR A 102 3.46 -2.82 -1.65
CA TYR A 102 3.47 -2.82 -0.20
C TYR A 102 4.87 -2.68 0.41
N LEU A 103 5.80 -3.56 0.03
CA LEU A 103 7.08 -3.66 0.74
C LEU A 103 8.27 -4.09 -0.11
N TYR A 104 8.07 -4.77 -1.26
CA TYR A 104 9.15 -5.44 -1.98
C TYR A 104 10.24 -4.46 -2.48
N GLY A 105 9.90 -3.20 -2.76
CA GLY A 105 10.84 -2.14 -3.11
C GLY A 105 11.34 -1.30 -1.93
N SER A 106 10.80 -1.51 -0.71
CA SER A 106 11.14 -0.71 0.47
C SER A 106 12.53 -1.01 1.03
N PRO A 107 13.40 0.00 1.22
CA PRO A 107 14.69 -0.21 1.88
C PRO A 107 14.53 -0.67 3.33
N PHE A 108 13.44 -0.34 3.99
CA PHE A 108 13.15 -0.76 5.37
C PHE A 108 12.78 -2.24 5.45
N PHE A 109 12.07 -2.76 4.45
CA PHE A 109 11.84 -4.19 4.33
C PHE A 109 13.16 -4.94 4.10
N TRP A 110 14.00 -4.49 3.17
CA TRP A 110 15.28 -5.16 2.92
C TRP A 110 16.23 -5.08 4.12
N LEU A 111 16.16 -4.03 4.95
CA LEU A 111 16.87 -4.01 6.22
C LEU A 111 16.38 -5.09 7.18
N SER A 112 15.07 -5.37 7.20
CA SER A 112 14.47 -6.42 8.02
C SER A 112 14.94 -7.83 7.63
N MET A 113 15.43 -8.03 6.40
CA MET A 113 16.00 -9.31 5.95
C MET A 113 17.23 -9.77 6.74
N LEU A 114 17.87 -8.87 7.49
CA LEU A 114 18.95 -9.21 8.42
C LEU A 114 18.47 -9.99 9.65
N LEU A 115 17.15 -10.05 9.88
CA LEU A 115 16.54 -10.61 11.09
C LEU A 115 15.82 -11.93 10.77
N PRO A 116 15.68 -12.85 11.75
CA PRO A 116 14.86 -14.04 11.60
C PRO A 116 13.39 -13.71 11.33
N GLN A 117 12.69 -14.55 10.59
CA GLN A 117 11.27 -14.40 10.31
C GLN A 117 10.42 -14.23 11.58
N SER A 118 10.70 -15.01 12.62
CA SER A 118 9.99 -14.98 13.91
C SER A 118 10.10 -13.65 14.67
N TRP A 119 11.10 -12.81 14.33
CA TRP A 119 11.30 -11.51 14.98
C TRP A 119 10.51 -10.39 14.31
N LEU A 120 10.00 -10.60 13.09
CA LEU A 120 9.41 -9.53 12.29
C LEU A 120 8.19 -8.84 12.95
N PRO A 121 7.25 -9.56 13.59
CA PRO A 121 6.16 -8.89 14.31
C PRO A 121 6.65 -7.92 15.38
N TYR A 122 7.73 -8.28 16.11
CA TYR A 122 8.35 -7.45 17.15
C TYR A 122 9.12 -6.25 16.56
N MET A 123 9.52 -6.32 15.30
CA MET A 123 10.33 -5.28 14.65
C MET A 123 9.51 -4.18 13.98
N MET A 124 8.19 -4.27 13.95
CA MET A 124 7.34 -3.26 13.32
C MET A 124 7.52 -1.87 13.96
N VAL A 125 7.54 -1.77 15.30
CA VAL A 125 7.80 -0.50 15.99
C VAL A 125 9.24 0.00 15.80
N PRO A 126 10.30 -0.79 16.02
CA PRO A 126 11.67 -0.38 15.70
C PRO A 126 11.84 0.15 14.27
N LEU A 127 11.23 -0.48 13.27
CA LEU A 127 11.25 0.00 11.88
C LEU A 127 10.49 1.32 11.71
N LEU A 128 9.32 1.49 12.34
CA LEU A 128 8.60 2.77 12.35
C LEU A 128 9.44 3.88 12.98
N VAL A 129 10.05 3.64 14.14
CA VAL A 129 10.96 4.58 14.80
C VAL A 129 12.09 5.02 13.86
N LEU A 130 12.69 4.07 13.14
CA LEU A 130 13.70 4.36 12.12
C LEU A 130 13.15 5.23 10.99
N LYS A 131 11.94 4.94 10.47
CA LYS A 131 11.30 5.73 9.40
C LYS A 131 11.06 7.17 9.84
N PHE A 132 10.56 7.42 11.06
CA PHE A 132 10.41 8.77 11.61
C PHE A 132 11.76 9.50 11.72
N GLY A 133 12.81 8.82 12.15
CA GLY A 133 14.17 9.36 12.19
C GLY A 133 14.68 9.74 10.79
N VAL A 134 14.53 8.86 9.81
CA VAL A 134 14.92 9.10 8.40
C VAL A 134 14.13 10.28 7.82
N ALA A 135 12.80 10.36 8.07
CA ALA A 135 11.98 11.50 7.67
C ALA A 135 12.52 12.83 8.21
N GLY A 136 12.88 12.85 9.51
CA GLY A 136 13.49 14.01 10.16
C GLY A 136 14.82 14.41 9.51
N GLY A 137 15.68 13.46 9.19
CA GLY A 137 16.96 13.69 8.51
C GLY A 137 16.78 14.29 7.11
N GLY A 138 15.91 13.70 6.29
CA GLY A 138 15.63 14.21 4.94
C GLY A 138 15.02 15.62 4.96
N ALA A 139 14.03 15.84 5.82
CA ALA A 139 13.41 17.16 5.98
C ALA A 139 14.41 18.19 6.46
N TYR A 140 15.34 17.85 7.39
CA TYR A 140 16.41 18.76 7.79
C TYR A 140 17.30 19.17 6.62
N LEU A 141 17.74 18.23 5.78
CA LEU A 141 18.59 18.52 4.62
C LEU A 141 17.90 19.49 3.65
N TYR A 142 16.63 19.26 3.35
CA TYR A 142 15.85 20.16 2.51
C TYR A 142 15.67 21.54 3.14
N LEU A 143 15.22 21.60 4.41
CA LEU A 143 14.87 22.84 5.08
C LEU A 143 16.06 23.70 5.42
N ARG A 144 17.25 23.10 5.64
CA ARG A 144 18.47 23.81 5.99
C ARG A 144 18.86 24.87 4.94
N ARG A 145 18.47 24.68 3.69
CA ARG A 145 18.69 25.65 2.61
C ARG A 145 17.88 26.94 2.79
N TYR A 146 16.73 26.87 3.43
CA TYR A 146 15.74 27.95 3.48
C TYR A 146 15.74 28.76 4.78
N VAL A 147 16.53 28.37 5.77
CA VAL A 147 16.65 29.05 7.07
C VAL A 147 18.08 29.55 7.32
N LYS A 148 18.22 30.63 8.08
CA LYS A 148 19.54 31.18 8.47
C LYS A 148 20.12 30.36 9.62
N ASN A 149 19.32 30.15 10.68
CA ASN A 149 19.70 29.39 11.87
C ASN A 149 19.29 27.92 11.75
N ALA A 150 20.26 27.03 11.84
CA ALA A 150 20.05 25.56 11.73
C ALA A 150 19.03 24.98 12.74
N ASN A 151 18.79 25.64 13.86
CA ASN A 151 17.79 25.22 14.83
C ASN A 151 16.35 25.28 14.27
N TYR A 152 16.07 26.23 13.35
CA TYR A 152 14.76 26.26 12.67
C TYR A 152 14.65 25.14 11.62
N ALA A 153 15.75 24.68 11.03
CA ALA A 153 15.71 23.48 10.19
C ALA A 153 15.40 22.22 11.01
N VAL A 154 15.94 22.11 12.24
CA VAL A 154 15.59 21.01 13.18
C VAL A 154 14.11 21.08 13.56
N LEU A 155 13.61 22.28 13.90
CA LEU A 155 12.18 22.48 14.19
C LEU A 155 11.29 22.06 13.03
N GLY A 156 11.60 22.51 11.82
CA GLY A 156 10.84 22.16 10.62
C GLY A 156 10.89 20.67 10.29
N ALA A 157 12.02 20.03 10.55
CA ALA A 157 12.18 18.58 10.42
C ALA A 157 11.24 17.81 11.36
N CYS A 158 11.15 18.26 12.63
CA CYS A 158 10.22 17.69 13.61
C CYS A 158 8.75 17.95 13.21
N LEU A 159 8.42 19.16 12.72
CA LEU A 159 7.07 19.48 12.24
C LEU A 159 6.63 18.57 11.08
N TYR A 160 7.54 18.27 10.15
CA TYR A 160 7.25 17.39 9.01
C TYR A 160 7.18 15.92 9.41
N ALA A 161 8.23 15.41 10.07
CA ALA A 161 8.33 14.01 10.41
C ALA A 161 7.21 13.55 11.38
N LEU A 162 6.75 14.45 12.26
CA LEU A 162 5.67 14.19 13.23
C LEU A 162 4.34 14.84 12.79
N SER A 163 4.19 15.17 11.50
CA SER A 163 2.96 15.78 10.96
C SER A 163 1.76 14.86 11.11
N GLY A 164 0.56 15.44 11.03
CA GLY A 164 -0.68 14.67 11.01
C GLY A 164 -0.67 13.59 9.93
N PHE A 165 -0.08 13.87 8.76
CA PHE A 165 0.05 12.88 7.69
C PHE A 165 0.87 11.66 8.10
N ALA A 166 2.04 11.87 8.72
CA ALA A 166 2.89 10.77 9.18
C ALA A 166 2.21 9.94 10.27
N VAL A 167 1.55 10.61 11.22
CA VAL A 167 0.83 9.95 12.35
C VAL A 167 -0.38 9.17 11.84
N TYR A 168 -1.21 9.75 10.98
CA TYR A 168 -2.36 9.07 10.36
C TYR A 168 -1.93 7.80 9.63
N ASN A 169 -0.84 7.86 8.88
CA ASN A 169 -0.40 6.78 8.00
C ASN A 169 0.43 5.70 8.70
N VAL A 170 0.58 5.73 10.02
CA VAL A 170 1.04 4.57 10.81
C VAL A 170 0.17 3.35 10.53
N PHE A 171 -1.13 3.56 10.38
CA PHE A 171 -2.11 2.53 10.01
C PHE A 171 -1.72 1.78 8.71
N PHE A 172 -1.19 2.49 7.73
CA PHE A 172 -0.76 1.93 6.45
C PHE A 172 0.75 1.61 6.40
N ASN A 173 1.50 1.73 7.46
CA ASN A 173 2.94 1.50 7.62
C ASN A 173 3.83 1.83 6.40
N HIS A 174 3.59 1.22 5.22
CA HIS A 174 4.37 1.46 3.99
C HIS A 174 4.21 2.89 3.44
N PHE A 175 3.17 3.64 3.82
CA PHE A 175 3.06 5.05 3.47
C PHE A 175 4.03 5.92 4.28
N VAL A 176 4.46 5.47 5.47
CA VAL A 176 5.50 6.15 6.25
C VAL A 176 6.86 6.07 5.57
N ASP A 177 7.12 5.03 4.77
CA ASP A 177 8.33 4.93 3.93
C ASP A 177 8.42 6.09 2.94
N VAL A 178 7.28 6.42 2.33
CA VAL A 178 7.19 7.52 1.36
C VAL A 178 7.43 8.87 2.04
N VAL A 179 6.86 9.08 3.24
CA VAL A 179 7.14 10.26 4.08
C VAL A 179 8.62 10.36 4.42
N ALA A 180 9.26 9.23 4.73
CA ALA A 180 10.67 9.17 5.09
C ALA A 180 11.60 9.52 3.93
N LEU A 181 11.30 9.06 2.71
CA LEU A 181 12.22 9.13 1.57
C LEU A 181 12.01 10.35 0.67
N PHE A 182 10.80 10.88 0.58
CA PHE A 182 10.48 12.01 -0.30
C PHE A 182 11.31 13.28 -0.04
N PRO A 183 11.60 13.71 1.20
CA PRO A 183 12.39 14.92 1.42
C PRO A 183 13.79 14.84 0.83
N TYR A 184 14.39 13.66 0.74
CA TYR A 184 15.69 13.48 0.08
C TYR A 184 15.61 13.67 -1.44
N LEU A 185 14.49 13.26 -2.06
CA LEU A 185 14.26 13.47 -3.49
C LEU A 185 14.18 14.98 -3.79
N LEU A 186 13.40 15.72 -2.99
CA LEU A 186 13.24 17.15 -3.16
C LEU A 186 14.55 17.92 -2.84
N TRP A 187 15.29 17.50 -1.82
CA TRP A 187 16.61 18.00 -1.52
C TRP A 187 17.60 17.76 -2.67
N ALA A 188 17.60 16.54 -3.24
CA ALA A 188 18.48 16.20 -4.34
C ALA A 188 18.19 17.02 -5.61
N LEU A 189 16.91 17.31 -5.88
CA LEU A 189 16.51 18.22 -6.97
C LEU A 189 17.06 19.64 -6.72
N ASP A 190 16.94 20.17 -5.50
CA ASP A 190 17.50 21.48 -5.15
C ASP A 190 19.03 21.50 -5.25
N GLU A 191 19.73 20.43 -4.86
CA GLU A 191 21.18 20.29 -5.02
C GLU A 191 21.60 20.27 -6.50
N ALA A 192 20.82 19.62 -7.37
CA ALA A 192 21.06 19.64 -8.81
C ALA A 192 20.81 21.02 -9.43
N ILE A 193 19.77 21.73 -8.97
CA ILE A 193 19.41 23.06 -9.46
C ILE A 193 20.41 24.13 -9.02
N TYR A 194 20.77 24.17 -7.72
CA TYR A 194 21.54 25.29 -7.14
C TYR A 194 23.03 25.02 -6.98
N GLU A 195 23.44 23.76 -6.78
CA GLU A 195 24.83 23.37 -6.47
C GLU A 195 25.52 22.62 -7.61
N ASP A 196 24.82 22.39 -8.73
CA ASP A 196 25.30 21.58 -9.86
C ASP A 196 25.86 20.19 -9.41
N ARG A 197 25.17 19.58 -8.42
CA ARG A 197 25.51 18.21 -7.95
C ARG A 197 24.84 17.19 -8.83
N HIS A 198 25.66 16.50 -9.62
CA HIS A 198 25.20 15.52 -10.59
C HIS A 198 25.12 14.11 -10.03
N GLY A 199 24.09 13.36 -10.47
CA GLY A 199 23.85 11.95 -10.14
C GLY A 199 23.09 11.70 -8.84
N LEU A 200 23.04 12.70 -7.93
CA LEU A 200 22.31 12.58 -6.67
C LEU A 200 20.79 12.55 -6.90
N PHE A 201 20.31 13.36 -7.84
CA PHE A 201 18.90 13.40 -8.17
C PHE A 201 18.45 12.08 -8.82
N ALA A 202 19.23 11.53 -9.77
CA ALA A 202 18.96 10.23 -10.37
C ALA A 202 18.89 9.10 -9.33
N PHE A 203 19.80 9.11 -8.35
CA PHE A 203 19.78 8.14 -7.25
C PHE A 203 18.46 8.19 -6.44
N TRP A 204 18.03 9.39 -6.02
CA TRP A 204 16.81 9.52 -5.23
C TRP A 204 15.53 9.33 -6.05
N VAL A 205 15.55 9.61 -7.35
CA VAL A 205 14.48 9.18 -8.28
C VAL A 205 14.34 7.67 -8.25
N ALA A 206 15.44 6.93 -8.43
CA ALA A 206 15.41 5.47 -8.39
C ALA A 206 14.92 4.92 -7.04
N VAL A 207 15.42 5.46 -5.92
CA VAL A 207 15.02 5.03 -4.57
C VAL A 207 13.53 5.24 -4.32
N ASN A 208 12.97 6.42 -4.66
CA ASN A 208 11.56 6.70 -4.45
C ASN A 208 10.66 5.87 -5.38
N LEU A 209 11.08 5.67 -6.62
CA LEU A 209 10.37 4.81 -7.58
C LEU A 209 10.33 3.35 -7.11
N LEU A 210 11.50 2.78 -6.75
CA LEU A 210 11.60 1.42 -6.23
C LEU A 210 10.77 1.24 -4.96
N ASN A 211 10.84 2.22 -4.03
CA ASN A 211 10.11 2.15 -2.78
C ASN A 211 8.60 1.98 -3.01
N ASN A 212 8.01 2.79 -3.90
CA ASN A 212 6.59 2.66 -4.22
C ASN A 212 6.24 3.41 -5.52
N TYR A 213 5.99 2.66 -6.59
CA TYR A 213 5.67 3.22 -7.92
C TYR A 213 4.37 4.04 -7.92
N PHE A 214 3.37 3.65 -7.11
CA PHE A 214 2.08 4.33 -7.04
C PHE A 214 2.22 5.77 -6.50
N PHE A 215 2.94 5.94 -5.39
CA PHE A 215 3.23 7.27 -4.85
C PHE A 215 4.19 8.05 -5.73
N PHE A 216 5.09 7.37 -6.46
CA PHE A 216 6.05 8.02 -7.33
C PHE A 216 5.39 8.80 -8.47
N VAL A 217 4.25 8.32 -9.01
CA VAL A 217 3.45 9.10 -9.98
C VAL A 217 3.08 10.47 -9.41
N GLY A 218 2.53 10.50 -8.21
CA GLY A 218 2.20 11.75 -7.52
C GLY A 218 3.45 12.62 -7.25
N GLN A 219 4.59 12.01 -6.91
CA GLN A 219 5.85 12.74 -6.73
C GLN A 219 6.32 13.39 -8.03
N VAL A 220 6.19 12.72 -9.18
CA VAL A 220 6.53 13.31 -10.49
C VAL A 220 5.68 14.54 -10.77
N ILE A 221 4.35 14.46 -10.57
CA ILE A 221 3.44 15.60 -10.71
C ILE A 221 3.87 16.75 -9.79
N PHE A 222 4.12 16.44 -8.52
CA PHE A 222 4.58 17.46 -7.57
C PHE A 222 5.93 18.08 -7.96
N LEU A 223 6.90 17.28 -8.40
CA LEU A 223 8.20 17.79 -8.88
C LEU A 223 8.05 18.71 -10.09
N CYS A 224 7.12 18.42 -11.01
CA CYS A 224 6.79 19.31 -12.13
C CYS A 224 6.21 20.64 -11.62
N ILE A 225 5.24 20.60 -10.70
CA ILE A 225 4.67 21.81 -10.06
C ILE A 225 5.79 22.59 -9.35
N TYR A 226 6.60 21.92 -8.57
CA TYR A 226 7.72 22.51 -7.84
C TYR A 226 8.71 23.20 -8.80
N PHE A 227 9.13 22.51 -9.83
CA PHE A 227 10.07 23.02 -10.82
C PHE A 227 9.53 24.24 -11.59
N VAL A 228 8.28 24.16 -12.08
CA VAL A 228 7.63 25.28 -12.78
C VAL A 228 7.48 26.49 -11.86
N CYS A 229 7.09 26.31 -10.59
CA CYS A 229 7.04 27.40 -9.62
C CYS A 229 8.43 28.01 -9.33
N LYS A 230 9.48 27.19 -9.36
CA LYS A 230 10.88 27.66 -9.22
C LYS A 230 11.37 28.45 -10.43
N LEU A 231 10.95 28.08 -11.65
CA LEU A 231 11.28 28.87 -12.87
C LEU A 231 10.80 30.31 -12.81
N THR A 232 9.70 30.55 -12.09
CA THR A 232 9.15 31.89 -11.91
C THR A 232 9.81 32.67 -10.77
N ALA A 233 10.75 32.05 -10.02
CA ALA A 233 11.49 32.70 -8.95
C ALA A 233 12.69 33.48 -9.52
N LYS A 234 12.99 34.63 -8.90
CA LYS A 234 14.10 35.50 -9.37
C LYS A 234 15.48 34.93 -9.12
N ASP A 235 15.62 33.97 -8.26
CA ASP A 235 16.88 33.32 -7.84
C ASP A 235 17.25 32.10 -8.70
N PHE A 236 16.39 31.69 -9.63
CA PHE A 236 16.67 30.57 -10.51
C PHE A 236 16.64 30.99 -11.99
N ARG A 237 17.71 30.67 -12.72
CA ARG A 237 17.79 30.81 -14.18
C ARG A 237 18.02 29.43 -14.81
N LEU A 238 17.05 28.98 -15.58
CA LEU A 238 17.19 27.76 -16.37
C LEU A 238 18.07 28.02 -17.59
N THR A 239 19.09 27.19 -17.76
CA THR A 239 19.84 27.09 -19.02
C THR A 239 19.52 25.78 -19.71
N GLY A 240 19.61 25.70 -21.05
CA GLY A 240 19.37 24.45 -21.79
C GLY A 240 20.23 23.29 -21.27
N ARG A 241 21.46 23.59 -20.85
CA ARG A 241 22.35 22.58 -20.27
C ARG A 241 21.83 22.04 -18.93
N LYS A 242 21.38 22.90 -18.00
CA LYS A 242 20.79 22.47 -16.72
C LYS A 242 19.54 21.63 -16.95
N PHE A 243 18.67 22.08 -17.86
CA PHE A 243 17.49 21.31 -18.21
C PHE A 243 17.84 19.92 -18.76
N GLY A 244 18.83 19.86 -19.69
CA GLY A 244 19.30 18.59 -20.25
C GLY A 244 19.85 17.64 -19.17
N HIS A 245 20.61 18.16 -18.18
CA HIS A 245 21.10 17.34 -17.06
C HIS A 245 19.96 16.85 -16.15
N LEU A 246 18.99 17.69 -15.82
CA LEU A 246 17.83 17.28 -14.99
C LEU A 246 16.99 16.22 -15.70
N LEU A 247 16.73 16.42 -16.99
CA LEU A 247 15.99 15.43 -17.79
C LEU A 247 16.76 14.09 -17.86
N TRP A 248 18.07 14.17 -18.13
CA TRP A 248 18.93 12.97 -18.17
C TRP A 248 18.92 12.23 -16.83
N GLU A 249 19.08 12.94 -15.70
CA GLU A 249 19.05 12.32 -14.36
C GLU A 249 17.67 11.75 -14.01
N SER A 250 16.59 12.38 -14.49
CA SER A 250 15.24 11.82 -14.34
C SER A 250 15.09 10.48 -15.08
N VAL A 251 15.48 10.47 -16.38
CA VAL A 251 15.42 9.24 -17.21
C VAL A 251 16.33 8.16 -16.65
N LEU A 252 17.54 8.51 -16.26
CA LEU A 252 18.50 7.57 -15.68
C LEU A 252 18.01 6.99 -14.34
N GLY A 253 17.42 7.82 -13.50
CA GLY A 253 16.82 7.38 -12.23
C GLY A 253 15.64 6.41 -12.45
N VAL A 254 14.76 6.71 -13.40
CA VAL A 254 13.66 5.79 -13.78
C VAL A 254 14.22 4.48 -14.35
N ALA A 255 15.24 4.54 -15.22
CA ALA A 255 15.86 3.34 -15.77
C ALA A 255 16.51 2.46 -14.69
N MET A 256 17.14 3.05 -13.66
CA MET A 256 17.66 2.30 -12.51
C MET A 256 16.55 1.65 -11.67
N GLY A 257 15.37 2.28 -11.59
CA GLY A 257 14.19 1.75 -10.88
C GLY A 257 13.31 0.84 -11.72
N CYS A 258 13.65 0.60 -12.99
CA CYS A 258 12.83 -0.13 -13.95
C CYS A 258 12.56 -1.58 -13.52
N LEU A 259 13.43 -2.17 -12.70
CA LEU A 259 13.33 -3.55 -12.24
C LEU A 259 11.96 -3.89 -11.62
N LEU A 260 11.37 -2.99 -10.85
CA LEU A 260 10.03 -3.16 -10.26
C LEU A 260 8.95 -2.45 -11.07
N LEU A 261 9.29 -1.30 -11.67
CA LEU A 261 8.29 -0.48 -12.37
C LEU A 261 7.68 -1.22 -13.57
N PHE A 262 8.51 -1.83 -14.42
CA PHE A 262 8.02 -2.38 -15.69
C PHE A 262 7.11 -3.58 -15.48
N PRO A 263 7.46 -4.60 -14.66
CA PRO A 263 6.51 -5.66 -14.28
C PRO A 263 5.23 -5.15 -13.62
N ALA A 264 5.34 -4.19 -12.70
CA ALA A 264 4.18 -3.62 -12.03
C ALA A 264 3.23 -2.88 -13.01
N VAL A 265 3.77 -2.14 -13.98
CA VAL A 265 2.96 -1.47 -15.02
C VAL A 265 2.26 -2.49 -15.91
N LEU A 266 2.95 -3.55 -16.35
CA LEU A 266 2.32 -4.59 -17.16
C LEU A 266 1.18 -5.29 -16.42
N SER A 267 1.37 -5.62 -15.14
CA SER A 267 0.32 -6.21 -14.30
C SER A 267 -0.86 -5.24 -14.09
N LEU A 268 -0.59 -3.94 -13.90
CA LEU A 268 -1.64 -2.92 -13.75
C LEU A 268 -2.46 -2.73 -15.03
N LEU A 269 -1.85 -2.83 -16.21
CA LEU A 269 -2.56 -2.70 -17.49
C LEU A 269 -3.57 -3.84 -17.72
N GLN A 270 -3.37 -4.99 -17.10
CA GLN A 270 -4.29 -6.13 -17.12
C GLN A 270 -5.39 -6.02 -16.03
N ASN A 271 -5.26 -5.05 -15.10
CA ASN A 271 -6.19 -4.91 -14.00
C ASN A 271 -7.43 -4.11 -14.45
N PRO A 272 -8.64 -4.70 -14.47
CA PRO A 272 -9.85 -4.04 -14.91
C PRO A 272 -10.22 -2.80 -14.07
N ARG A 273 -9.76 -2.70 -12.82
CA ARG A 273 -9.99 -1.53 -11.95
C ARG A 273 -9.24 -0.28 -12.41
N THR A 274 -8.16 -0.40 -13.17
CA THR A 274 -7.37 0.76 -13.62
C THR A 274 -7.91 1.39 -14.89
N ILE A 275 -8.87 0.75 -15.56
CA ILE A 275 -9.44 1.22 -16.84
C ILE A 275 -10.59 2.22 -16.63
N ASP A 276 -11.21 2.23 -15.44
CA ASP A 276 -12.34 3.13 -15.15
C ASP A 276 -11.87 4.50 -14.61
N LEU A 277 -11.38 5.31 -15.53
CA LEU A 277 -10.78 6.63 -15.24
C LEU A 277 -11.78 7.70 -14.76
N SER A 278 -13.08 7.43 -14.76
CA SER A 278 -14.09 8.48 -14.50
C SER A 278 -15.29 8.06 -13.65
N SER A 279 -15.32 6.84 -13.11
CA SER A 279 -16.49 6.37 -12.36
C SER A 279 -16.70 7.13 -11.05
N GLY A 280 -17.88 7.71 -10.91
CA GLY A 280 -18.40 8.24 -9.65
C GLY A 280 -18.00 9.66 -9.28
N TRP A 281 -17.27 10.43 -10.13
CA TRP A 281 -16.81 11.79 -9.85
C TRP A 281 -17.24 12.77 -10.92
N GLY A 282 -17.69 13.97 -10.47
CA GLY A 282 -17.71 15.11 -11.38
C GLY A 282 -16.28 15.48 -11.77
N PHE A 283 -16.06 15.83 -13.02
CA PHE A 283 -14.72 16.16 -13.53
C PHE A 283 -14.11 17.39 -12.83
N LEU A 284 -14.94 18.41 -12.56
CA LEU A 284 -14.52 19.67 -11.94
C LEU A 284 -14.96 19.81 -10.48
N THR A 285 -15.98 19.08 -10.05
CA THR A 285 -16.57 19.20 -8.72
C THR A 285 -16.73 17.84 -8.06
N TYR A 286 -16.48 17.78 -6.75
CA TYR A 286 -16.74 16.56 -5.98
C TYR A 286 -18.23 16.31 -5.86
N ALA A 287 -18.63 15.05 -5.92
CA ALA A 287 -20.03 14.64 -5.80
C ALA A 287 -20.64 15.00 -4.42
N LYS A 288 -19.81 15.07 -3.37
CA LYS A 288 -20.23 15.44 -2.01
C LYS A 288 -19.64 16.79 -1.61
N VAL A 289 -20.51 17.77 -1.29
CA VAL A 289 -20.09 19.11 -0.83
C VAL A 289 -19.23 19.03 0.44
N GLN A 290 -19.50 18.07 1.32
CA GLN A 290 -18.73 17.80 2.54
C GLN A 290 -17.24 17.57 2.27
N GLN A 291 -16.88 17.08 1.08
CA GLN A 291 -15.49 16.88 0.68
C GLN A 291 -14.68 18.19 0.70
N TYR A 292 -15.25 19.30 0.23
CA TYR A 292 -14.57 20.59 0.24
C TYR A 292 -14.26 21.07 1.65
N LEU A 293 -15.21 20.88 2.55
CA LEU A 293 -15.04 21.28 3.94
C LEU A 293 -14.02 20.37 4.64
N ALA A 294 -14.06 19.08 4.36
CA ALA A 294 -13.07 18.11 4.86
C ALA A 294 -11.64 18.47 4.40
N ILE A 295 -11.46 18.83 3.11
CA ILE A 295 -10.18 19.28 2.56
C ILE A 295 -9.67 20.50 3.35
N LEU A 296 -10.50 21.52 3.56
CA LEU A 296 -10.12 22.74 4.25
C LEU A 296 -9.75 22.46 5.73
N LEU A 297 -10.55 21.66 6.42
CA LEU A 297 -10.32 21.33 7.83
C LEU A 297 -9.10 20.42 8.04
N SER A 298 -8.78 19.56 7.08
CA SER A 298 -7.61 18.66 7.14
C SER A 298 -6.26 19.40 7.23
N TRP A 299 -6.21 20.67 6.85
CA TRP A 299 -5.02 21.51 6.97
C TRP A 299 -4.95 22.24 8.34
N ILE A 300 -6.06 22.27 9.06
CA ILE A 300 -6.23 23.10 10.27
C ILE A 300 -6.30 22.22 11.51
N LEU A 301 -7.10 21.16 11.49
CA LEU A 301 -7.34 20.26 12.61
C LEU A 301 -6.35 19.09 12.62
N PRO A 302 -6.01 18.58 13.81
CA PRO A 302 -5.35 17.27 13.91
C PRO A 302 -6.18 16.18 13.21
N PRO A 303 -5.55 15.10 12.67
CA PRO A 303 -6.29 14.03 11.99
C PRO A 303 -7.14 13.18 12.93
N ASP A 304 -8.25 12.71 12.38
CA ASP A 304 -8.99 11.59 12.92
C ASP A 304 -8.21 10.27 12.74
N SER A 305 -8.59 9.23 13.50
CA SER A 305 -8.12 7.87 13.20
C SER A 305 -8.60 7.43 11.81
N PRO A 306 -7.82 6.68 11.03
CA PRO A 306 -8.10 6.39 9.62
C PRO A 306 -9.47 5.78 9.32
N TYR A 307 -10.02 5.00 10.22
CA TYR A 307 -11.31 4.32 10.07
C TYR A 307 -12.43 4.87 10.98
N LEU A 308 -12.09 5.70 11.96
CA LEU A 308 -13.05 6.41 12.81
C LEU A 308 -13.07 7.88 12.38
N THR A 309 -14.18 8.33 11.85
CA THR A 309 -14.34 9.74 11.45
C THR A 309 -15.15 10.48 12.49
N SER A 310 -14.74 11.70 12.83
CA SER A 310 -15.40 12.48 13.87
C SER A 310 -16.68 13.19 13.39
N VAL A 311 -16.71 13.68 12.12
CA VAL A 311 -17.81 14.56 11.67
C VAL A 311 -18.70 13.88 10.62
N TRP A 312 -18.14 13.26 9.58
CA TRP A 312 -18.93 12.76 8.47
C TRP A 312 -18.92 11.25 8.36
N SER A 313 -19.95 10.72 7.71
CA SER A 313 -20.07 9.30 7.41
C SER A 313 -18.96 8.81 6.48
N GLU A 314 -18.84 7.50 6.39
CA GLU A 314 -17.93 6.78 5.53
C GLU A 314 -17.89 7.31 4.08
N GLY A 315 -16.74 7.21 3.45
CA GLY A 315 -16.56 7.57 2.04
C GLY A 315 -16.17 9.02 1.75
N VAL A 316 -16.09 9.92 2.76
CA VAL A 316 -15.62 11.31 2.57
C VAL A 316 -14.21 11.50 3.11
N ILE A 317 -13.88 10.91 4.25
CA ILE A 317 -12.58 11.09 4.93
C ILE A 317 -11.92 9.75 5.27
N LYS A 318 -12.70 8.68 5.46
CA LYS A 318 -12.21 7.37 5.90
C LYS A 318 -11.16 6.82 4.90
N TRP A 319 -10.00 6.41 5.42
CA TRP A 319 -8.87 5.85 4.65
C TRP A 319 -8.23 6.76 3.58
N THR A 320 -8.55 8.05 3.58
CA THR A 320 -8.12 8.98 2.52
C THR A 320 -6.73 9.56 2.71
N SER A 321 -6.13 9.44 3.90
CA SER A 321 -4.90 10.16 4.29
C SER A 321 -5.03 11.69 4.19
N MET A 322 -6.26 12.21 4.34
CA MET A 322 -6.56 13.62 4.15
C MET A 322 -6.15 14.43 5.39
N THR A 323 -4.88 14.78 5.49
CA THR A 323 -4.35 15.64 6.55
C THR A 323 -3.03 16.28 6.14
N ALA A 324 -2.89 17.59 6.42
CA ALA A 324 -1.66 18.35 6.28
C ALA A 324 -1.36 19.14 7.57
N TYR A 325 -1.88 18.66 8.69
CA TYR A 325 -1.71 19.29 10.01
C TYR A 325 -0.26 19.29 10.48
N LEU A 326 0.22 20.45 10.95
CA LEU A 326 1.52 20.57 11.59
C LEU A 326 1.35 20.63 13.12
N PRO A 327 2.01 19.74 13.88
CA PRO A 327 1.85 19.69 15.34
C PRO A 327 2.06 21.05 15.99
N LEU A 328 1.26 21.40 16.98
CA LEU A 328 1.27 22.67 17.70
C LEU A 328 0.91 23.90 16.83
N CYS A 329 1.51 24.00 15.64
CA CYS A 329 1.41 25.19 14.79
C CYS A 329 0.14 25.20 13.91
N SER A 330 -0.46 24.06 13.63
CA SER A 330 -1.53 23.94 12.62
C SER A 330 -1.11 24.67 11.33
N LEU A 331 -1.99 25.36 10.67
CA LEU A 331 -1.69 26.19 9.50
C LEU A 331 -1.20 27.62 9.85
N ALA A 332 -1.18 28.01 11.14
CA ALA A 332 -0.96 29.38 11.57
C ALA A 332 0.38 29.98 11.12
N GLY A 333 1.47 29.23 11.28
CA GLY A 333 2.80 29.67 10.83
C GLY A 333 2.90 29.84 9.32
N ALA A 334 2.35 28.92 8.53
CA ALA A 334 2.32 29.01 7.09
C ALA A 334 1.43 30.17 6.60
N MET A 335 0.30 30.43 7.25
CA MET A 335 -0.58 31.58 6.97
C MET A 335 0.10 32.89 7.31
N ALA A 336 0.87 32.97 8.41
CA ALA A 336 1.68 34.13 8.74
C ALA A 336 2.70 34.44 7.63
N TYR A 337 3.41 33.41 7.16
CA TYR A 337 4.30 33.54 6.00
C TYR A 337 3.56 33.97 4.73
N TRP A 338 2.39 33.41 4.48
CA TRP A 338 1.56 33.74 3.33
C TRP A 338 1.18 35.22 3.30
N ARG A 339 0.80 35.81 4.43
CA ARG A 339 0.43 37.21 4.58
C ARG A 339 1.62 38.18 4.44
N SER A 340 2.85 37.69 4.58
CA SER A 340 4.04 38.53 4.37
C SER A 340 4.11 39.01 2.91
N ARG A 341 4.69 40.19 2.68
CA ARG A 341 4.81 40.81 1.34
C ARG A 341 5.83 40.09 0.43
N LYS A 342 6.55 39.09 0.90
CA LYS A 342 7.56 38.37 0.11
C LYS A 342 6.89 37.52 -0.96
N ALA A 343 7.17 37.81 -2.25
CA ALA A 343 6.82 36.91 -3.35
C ALA A 343 7.80 35.74 -3.36
N ASP A 344 7.29 34.51 -3.23
CA ASP A 344 8.13 33.32 -3.10
C ASP A 344 7.49 32.13 -3.85
N SER A 345 8.33 31.25 -4.35
CA SER A 345 7.92 30.02 -5.00
C SER A 345 7.10 29.09 -4.08
N LYS A 346 7.41 29.07 -2.75
CA LYS A 346 6.66 28.27 -1.76
C LYS A 346 5.17 28.61 -1.74
N LYS A 347 4.81 29.91 -1.78
CA LYS A 347 3.42 30.36 -1.84
C LYS A 347 2.71 29.86 -3.09
N ARG A 348 3.40 29.89 -4.25
CA ARG A 348 2.86 29.41 -5.52
C ARG A 348 2.64 27.90 -5.51
N ILE A 349 3.62 27.15 -4.98
CA ILE A 349 3.51 25.70 -4.85
C ILE A 349 2.29 25.35 -4.00
N VAL A 350 2.14 25.95 -2.82
CA VAL A 350 0.99 25.69 -1.94
C VAL A 350 -0.34 26.12 -2.59
N ALA A 351 -0.37 27.25 -3.31
CA ALA A 351 -1.56 27.68 -4.06
C ALA A 351 -1.98 26.67 -5.12
N VAL A 352 -1.02 26.21 -5.94
CA VAL A 352 -1.29 25.19 -6.96
C VAL A 352 -1.75 23.90 -6.31
N CYS A 353 -1.09 23.44 -5.22
CA CYS A 353 -1.53 22.25 -4.48
C CYS A 353 -2.94 22.41 -3.89
N ALA A 354 -3.31 23.60 -3.39
CA ALA A 354 -4.66 23.85 -2.89
C ALA A 354 -5.70 23.76 -4.03
N VAL A 355 -5.40 24.30 -5.21
CA VAL A 355 -6.26 24.14 -6.39
C VAL A 355 -6.37 22.67 -6.81
N CYS A 356 -5.24 21.94 -6.84
CA CYS A 356 -5.26 20.50 -7.13
C CYS A 356 -6.12 19.72 -6.14
N ALA A 357 -6.09 20.06 -4.86
CA ALA A 357 -6.92 19.41 -3.84
C ALA A 357 -8.42 19.69 -4.01
N LEU A 358 -8.78 20.89 -4.49
CA LEU A 358 -10.18 21.32 -4.63
C LEU A 358 -10.83 20.88 -5.95
N VAL A 359 -10.06 20.42 -6.93
CA VAL A 359 -10.58 20.00 -8.25
C VAL A 359 -10.32 18.48 -8.43
N PRO A 360 -11.38 17.65 -8.52
CA PRO A 360 -11.23 16.19 -8.56
C PRO A 360 -10.28 15.67 -9.63
N MET A 361 -10.38 16.18 -10.87
CA MET A 361 -9.48 15.80 -11.96
C MET A 361 -8.01 16.09 -11.62
N LEU A 362 -7.72 17.24 -11.03
CA LEU A 362 -6.35 17.62 -10.67
C LEU A 362 -5.85 16.82 -9.47
N ASN A 363 -6.74 16.47 -8.52
CA ASN A 363 -6.41 15.58 -7.43
C ASN A 363 -6.10 14.16 -7.94
N SER A 364 -6.92 13.65 -8.86
CA SER A 364 -6.74 12.29 -9.41
C SER A 364 -5.48 12.16 -10.28
N ALA A 365 -4.93 13.25 -10.80
CA ALA A 365 -3.65 13.22 -11.53
C ALA A 365 -2.51 12.65 -10.67
N PHE A 366 -2.51 12.88 -9.35
CA PHE A 366 -1.53 12.30 -8.42
C PHE A 366 -1.64 10.77 -8.28
N TYR A 367 -2.65 10.16 -8.85
CA TYR A 367 -2.97 8.72 -8.85
C TYR A 367 -3.13 8.17 -10.26
N ALA A 368 -2.41 8.71 -11.23
CA ALA A 368 -2.52 8.34 -12.65
C ALA A 368 -3.96 8.47 -13.21
N LEU A 369 -4.69 9.50 -12.79
CA LEU A 369 -6.09 9.79 -13.15
C LEU A 369 -7.09 8.73 -12.67
N ASN A 370 -6.73 7.88 -11.74
CA ASN A 370 -7.69 7.00 -11.09
C ASN A 370 -8.71 7.85 -10.30
N SER A 371 -9.99 7.57 -10.43
CA SER A 371 -11.10 8.32 -9.83
C SER A 371 -11.17 8.10 -8.31
N SER A 372 -10.24 8.69 -7.60
CA SER A 372 -10.15 8.58 -6.14
C SER A 372 -10.11 9.97 -5.51
N TYR A 373 -10.80 10.15 -4.38
CA TYR A 373 -10.70 11.37 -3.56
C TYR A 373 -9.69 11.26 -2.43
N TYR A 374 -8.77 10.33 -2.51
CA TYR A 374 -7.68 10.21 -1.58
C TYR A 374 -6.77 11.44 -1.60
N ALA A 375 -6.22 11.79 -0.44
CA ALA A 375 -5.26 12.87 -0.29
C ALA A 375 -3.86 12.33 0.06
N ARG A 376 -3.53 11.13 -0.44
CA ARG A 376 -2.28 10.41 -0.12
C ARG A 376 -1.00 11.14 -0.56
N TRP A 377 -1.13 12.22 -1.33
CA TRP A 377 -0.02 13.08 -1.76
C TRP A 377 0.24 14.29 -0.83
N TYR A 378 -0.56 14.50 0.22
CA TYR A 378 -0.48 15.69 1.10
C TYR A 378 0.83 15.80 1.89
N TYR A 379 1.61 14.74 2.07
CA TYR A 379 2.95 14.83 2.67
C TYR A 379 3.88 15.79 1.89
N MET A 380 3.72 15.94 0.58
CA MET A 380 4.53 16.82 -0.25
C MET A 380 4.28 18.31 0.04
N PRO A 381 3.04 18.84 -0.04
CA PRO A 381 2.77 20.21 0.39
C PRO A 381 3.01 20.42 1.89
N THR A 382 2.85 19.40 2.75
CA THR A 382 3.15 19.49 4.18
C THR A 382 4.61 19.86 4.45
N LEU A 383 5.56 19.35 3.66
CA LEU A 383 6.98 19.76 3.75
C LEU A 383 7.16 21.24 3.40
N ILE A 384 6.43 21.75 2.40
CA ILE A 384 6.48 23.17 2.02
C ILE A 384 5.80 24.05 3.09
N LEU A 385 4.69 23.58 3.70
CA LEU A 385 4.04 24.28 4.83
C LEU A 385 4.98 24.35 6.05
N ALA A 386 5.72 23.29 6.34
CA ALA A 386 6.75 23.30 7.38
C ALA A 386 7.86 24.33 7.06
N ALA A 387 8.33 24.40 5.80
CA ALA A 387 9.30 25.41 5.36
C ALA A 387 8.76 26.84 5.53
N MET A 388 7.51 27.09 5.15
CA MET A 388 6.87 28.40 5.34
C MET A 388 6.74 28.75 6.83
N THR A 389 6.36 27.78 7.66
CA THR A 389 6.20 27.96 9.11
C THR A 389 7.53 28.36 9.76
N VAL A 390 8.61 27.61 9.51
CA VAL A 390 9.91 27.93 10.11
C VAL A 390 10.49 29.26 9.60
N ASN A 391 10.22 29.64 8.34
CA ASN A 391 10.58 30.94 7.81
C ASN A 391 9.80 32.09 8.50
N ALA A 392 8.50 31.88 8.81
CA ALA A 392 7.72 32.86 9.55
C ALA A 392 8.21 33.01 11.00
N LEU A 393 8.58 31.89 11.63
CA LEU A 393 9.09 31.91 13.01
C LEU A 393 10.48 32.54 13.12
N GLU A 394 11.33 32.38 12.10
CA GLU A 394 12.69 32.98 12.08
C GLU A 394 12.69 34.46 11.76
N ASP A 395 11.68 34.98 11.04
CA ASP A 395 11.61 36.35 10.59
C ASP A 395 10.88 37.23 11.65
N PRO A 396 11.59 38.15 12.35
CA PRO A 396 10.98 38.94 13.43
C PRO A 396 9.85 39.87 12.94
N ASP A 397 9.86 40.26 11.66
CA ASP A 397 8.93 41.24 11.10
C ASP A 397 7.54 40.63 10.73
N ILE A 398 7.41 39.33 10.79
CA ILE A 398 6.16 38.64 10.45
C ILE A 398 5.24 38.57 11.67
N ASP A 399 4.01 39.05 11.55
CA ASP A 399 2.97 38.88 12.55
C ASP A 399 2.50 37.43 12.63
N LEU A 400 2.73 36.79 13.75
CA LEU A 400 2.36 35.41 14.05
C LEU A 400 0.99 35.27 14.76
N ASP A 401 0.54 36.35 15.45
CA ASP A 401 -0.62 36.30 16.33
C ASP A 401 -1.94 36.39 15.56
N ALA A 402 -2.06 37.32 14.61
CA ALA A 402 -3.30 37.53 13.87
C ALA A 402 -3.73 36.27 13.06
N PRO A 403 -2.84 35.58 12.31
CA PRO A 403 -3.18 34.31 11.67
C PRO A 403 -3.57 33.22 12.67
N ALA A 404 -2.87 33.11 13.79
CA ALA A 404 -3.18 32.13 14.82
C ALA A 404 -4.57 32.35 15.46
N ARG A 405 -4.95 33.60 15.72
CA ARG A 405 -6.31 33.96 16.15
C ARG A 405 -7.36 33.57 15.12
N GLY A 406 -7.12 33.87 13.83
CA GLY A 406 -8.03 33.51 12.74
C GLY A 406 -8.26 31.99 12.65
N ILE A 407 -7.18 31.19 12.71
CA ILE A 407 -7.29 29.72 12.73
C ILE A 407 -8.05 29.24 13.97
N GLY A 408 -7.80 29.83 15.15
CA GLY A 408 -8.54 29.52 16.38
C GLY A 408 -10.04 29.75 16.25
N TRP A 409 -10.45 30.85 15.62
CA TRP A 409 -11.88 31.12 15.36
C TRP A 409 -12.48 30.12 14.36
N ILE A 410 -11.74 29.69 13.33
CA ILE A 410 -12.19 28.64 12.40
C ILE A 410 -12.37 27.32 13.16
N MET A 411 -11.42 26.95 14.02
CA MET A 411 -11.55 25.75 14.86
C MET A 411 -12.77 25.83 15.77
N LEU A 412 -13.02 26.95 16.44
CA LEU A 412 -14.22 27.14 17.28
C LEU A 412 -15.50 27.12 16.44
N ALA A 413 -15.50 27.65 15.22
CA ALA A 413 -16.66 27.61 14.35
C ALA A 413 -17.08 26.17 13.98
N THR A 414 -16.15 25.19 14.06
CA THR A 414 -16.52 23.78 13.84
C THR A 414 -17.45 23.22 14.90
N LEU A 415 -17.60 23.88 16.06
CA LEU A 415 -18.60 23.50 17.06
C LEU A 415 -20.04 23.54 16.50
N VAL A 416 -20.27 24.29 15.41
CA VAL A 416 -21.57 24.27 14.71
C VAL A 416 -21.98 22.86 14.31
N PHE A 417 -21.03 21.98 14.00
CA PHE A 417 -21.32 20.58 13.65
C PHE A 417 -21.99 19.78 14.78
N ALA A 418 -21.81 20.18 16.02
CA ALA A 418 -22.46 19.54 17.17
C ALA A 418 -23.92 19.98 17.36
N VAL A 419 -24.35 21.09 16.75
CA VAL A 419 -25.65 21.70 17.05
C VAL A 419 -26.52 21.95 15.79
N VAL A 420 -25.98 21.72 14.59
CA VAL A 420 -26.77 21.88 13.34
C VAL A 420 -27.97 20.93 13.38
N PRO A 421 -29.22 21.45 13.19
CA PRO A 421 -30.38 20.59 13.07
C PRO A 421 -30.33 19.81 11.76
N VAL A 422 -30.49 18.51 11.82
CA VAL A 422 -30.55 17.58 10.68
C VAL A 422 -31.88 16.84 10.71
N ARG A 423 -32.57 16.80 9.58
CA ARG A 423 -33.74 15.96 9.39
C ARG A 423 -33.30 14.64 8.80
N ASP A 424 -33.70 13.56 9.43
CA ASP A 424 -33.57 12.22 8.86
C ASP A 424 -34.71 12.01 7.88
N ASP A 425 -34.41 11.86 6.60
CA ASP A 425 -35.41 11.72 5.53
C ASP A 425 -36.13 10.36 5.60
N THR A 426 -35.53 9.37 6.30
CA THR A 426 -36.13 8.01 6.44
C THR A 426 -37.13 7.96 7.60
N THR A 427 -36.77 8.58 8.73
CA THR A 427 -37.59 8.55 9.96
C THR A 427 -38.42 9.81 10.15
N GLU A 428 -38.25 10.83 9.30
CA GLU A 428 -38.83 12.16 9.39
C GLU A 428 -38.58 12.88 10.74
N THR A 429 -37.63 12.40 11.53
CA THR A 429 -37.28 12.99 12.84
C THR A 429 -36.18 14.03 12.72
N TRP A 430 -36.23 15.03 13.61
CA TRP A 430 -35.16 16.01 13.74
C TRP A 430 -34.17 15.55 14.79
N SER A 431 -32.89 15.56 14.43
CA SER A 431 -31.74 15.37 15.34
C SER A 431 -30.86 16.61 15.33
N PHE A 432 -30.00 16.75 16.35
CA PHE A 432 -29.02 17.83 16.41
C PHE A 432 -27.62 17.25 16.24
N GLY A 433 -26.82 17.93 15.39
CA GLY A 433 -25.43 17.60 15.12
C GLY A 433 -25.25 16.61 13.97
N VAL A 434 -24.11 16.76 13.29
CA VAL A 434 -23.63 15.87 12.20
C VAL A 434 -22.44 15.04 12.66
N LEU A 435 -22.17 15.02 13.98
CA LEU A 435 -21.02 14.30 14.51
C LEU A 435 -21.28 12.80 14.50
N LYS A 436 -20.40 12.05 13.87
CA LYS A 436 -20.42 10.59 13.85
C LYS A 436 -19.86 10.01 15.15
N ASN A 437 -18.72 10.55 15.61
CA ASN A 437 -18.06 10.20 16.86
C ASN A 437 -17.77 11.46 17.66
N PRO A 438 -18.72 11.93 18.51
CA PRO A 438 -18.58 13.18 19.26
C PRO A 438 -17.36 13.23 20.17
N GLU A 439 -17.05 12.15 20.87
CA GLU A 439 -15.90 12.08 21.79
C GLU A 439 -14.58 12.35 21.03
N GLN A 440 -14.37 11.69 19.90
CA GLN A 440 -13.20 11.91 19.07
C GLN A 440 -13.15 13.34 18.52
N PHE A 441 -14.29 13.90 18.10
CA PHE A 441 -14.35 15.29 17.63
C PHE A 441 -13.86 16.26 18.70
N PHE A 442 -14.35 16.14 19.94
CA PHE A 442 -13.92 17.03 21.02
C PHE A 442 -12.47 16.83 21.42
N VAL A 443 -11.94 15.61 21.33
CA VAL A 443 -10.50 15.34 21.53
C VAL A 443 -9.66 16.03 20.45
N VAL A 444 -10.00 15.86 19.17
CA VAL A 444 -9.29 16.47 18.04
C VAL A 444 -9.34 18.00 18.11
N LEU A 445 -10.53 18.57 18.33
CA LEU A 445 -10.72 20.02 18.50
C LEU A 445 -9.95 20.55 19.72
N GLY A 446 -10.02 19.85 20.85
CA GLY A 446 -9.31 20.20 22.08
C GLY A 446 -7.79 20.24 21.88
N PHE A 447 -7.21 19.22 21.26
CA PHE A 447 -5.78 19.23 20.91
C PHE A 447 -5.45 20.35 19.90
N GLY A 448 -6.28 20.59 18.88
CA GLY A 448 -6.09 21.68 17.95
C GLY A 448 -6.02 23.04 18.62
N LEU A 449 -6.99 23.35 19.48
CA LEU A 449 -7.06 24.61 20.25
C LEU A 449 -5.93 24.73 21.27
N LEU A 450 -5.62 23.66 22.04
CA LEU A 450 -4.52 23.62 22.98
C LEU A 450 -3.17 23.89 22.30
N GLY A 451 -2.93 23.20 21.17
CA GLY A 451 -1.72 23.40 20.38
C GLY A 451 -1.57 24.86 19.95
N LEU A 452 -2.64 25.43 19.38
CA LEU A 452 -2.61 26.80 18.89
C LEU A 452 -2.46 27.84 20.04
N MET A 453 -3.05 27.56 21.21
CA MET A 453 -2.85 28.37 22.40
C MET A 453 -1.40 28.35 22.87
N LEU A 454 -0.80 27.15 22.95
CA LEU A 454 0.62 26.99 23.32
C LEU A 454 1.54 27.66 22.29
N TYR A 455 1.26 27.54 21.00
CA TYR A 455 1.96 28.24 19.93
C TYR A 455 1.96 29.75 20.17
N ARG A 456 0.78 30.34 20.44
CA ARG A 456 0.64 31.79 20.69
C ARG A 456 1.41 32.24 21.96
N VAL A 457 1.32 31.48 23.05
CA VAL A 457 2.04 31.75 24.30
C VAL A 457 3.56 31.73 24.07
N LEU A 458 4.06 30.71 23.36
CA LEU A 458 5.48 30.60 23.03
C LEU A 458 5.95 31.79 22.16
N CYS A 459 5.18 32.11 21.13
CA CYS A 459 5.51 33.26 20.25
C CYS A 459 5.46 34.58 20.99
N SER A 460 4.48 34.82 21.86
CA SER A 460 4.36 36.09 22.58
C SER A 460 5.44 36.29 23.65
N LYS A 461 5.80 35.21 24.38
CA LYS A 461 6.73 35.33 25.52
C LYS A 461 8.20 35.17 25.14
N TRP A 462 8.54 34.34 24.13
CA TRP A 462 9.92 33.90 23.91
C TRP A 462 10.46 34.10 22.49
N ARG A 463 9.72 34.76 21.59
CA ARG A 463 10.15 34.94 20.20
C ARG A 463 11.49 35.68 20.08
N GLN A 464 11.78 36.61 21.02
CA GLN A 464 13.02 37.40 21.04
C GLN A 464 14.19 36.66 21.72
N ASP A 465 13.93 35.52 22.35
CA ASP A 465 14.96 34.72 23.01
C ASP A 465 15.81 33.98 21.98
N SER A 466 17.14 34.01 22.13
CA SER A 466 18.06 33.26 21.29
C SER A 466 17.82 31.75 21.25
N ARG A 467 17.14 31.19 22.26
CA ARG A 467 16.74 29.77 22.37
C ARG A 467 15.30 29.51 21.92
N PHE A 468 14.63 30.46 21.30
CA PHE A 468 13.23 30.32 20.89
C PHE A 468 13.00 29.07 20.01
N ALA A 469 13.83 28.85 18.98
CA ALA A 469 13.70 27.68 18.12
C ALA A 469 13.80 26.35 18.90
N GLN A 470 14.70 26.23 19.87
CA GLN A 470 14.84 25.03 20.70
C GLN A 470 13.65 24.83 21.63
N ARG A 471 13.11 25.90 22.26
CA ARG A 471 11.90 25.83 23.09
C ARG A 471 10.69 25.43 22.27
N MET A 472 10.54 26.01 21.07
CA MET A 472 9.48 25.63 20.14
C MET A 472 9.60 24.17 19.71
N THR A 473 10.83 23.70 19.42
CA THR A 473 11.08 22.27 19.09
C THR A 473 10.65 21.38 20.26
N ALA A 474 11.07 21.69 21.48
CA ALA A 474 10.68 20.91 22.65
C ALA A 474 9.14 20.86 22.84
N ALA A 475 8.46 21.99 22.66
CA ALA A 475 7.00 22.05 22.74
C ALA A 475 6.32 21.22 21.63
N VAL A 476 6.83 21.30 20.40
CA VAL A 476 6.35 20.47 19.25
C VAL A 476 6.50 18.98 19.57
N LEU A 477 7.66 18.56 20.11
CA LEU A 477 7.91 17.14 20.41
C LEU A 477 6.97 16.63 21.51
N VAL A 478 6.81 17.39 22.60
CA VAL A 478 5.90 17.03 23.71
C VAL A 478 4.46 16.97 23.22
N PHE A 479 4.02 17.98 22.46
CA PHE A 479 2.67 18.03 21.91
C PHE A 479 2.42 16.90 20.93
N ALA A 480 3.33 16.66 19.99
CA ALA A 480 3.21 15.58 19.01
C ALA A 480 3.19 14.21 19.68
N CYS A 481 4.03 14.01 20.72
CA CYS A 481 4.04 12.78 21.49
C CYS A 481 2.68 12.54 22.18
N ALA A 482 2.15 13.55 22.90
CA ALA A 482 0.87 13.44 23.61
C ALA A 482 -0.30 13.22 22.63
N PHE A 483 -0.37 14.00 21.55
CA PHE A 483 -1.41 13.81 20.52
C PHE A 483 -1.33 12.44 19.86
N THR A 484 -0.13 12.00 19.46
CA THR A 484 0.04 10.70 18.78
C THR A 484 -0.30 9.53 19.68
N MET A 485 0.04 9.58 20.97
CA MET A 485 -0.39 8.57 21.94
C MET A 485 -1.91 8.46 22.01
N VAL A 486 -2.61 9.59 22.09
CA VAL A 486 -4.09 9.61 22.14
C VAL A 486 -4.66 9.12 20.81
N HIS A 487 -4.12 9.55 19.67
CA HIS A 487 -4.57 9.14 18.34
C HIS A 487 -4.41 7.63 18.12
N ILE A 488 -3.25 7.05 18.47
CA ILE A 488 -3.02 5.61 18.40
C ILE A 488 -3.93 4.87 19.38
N GLY A 489 -4.10 5.41 20.60
CA GLY A 489 -5.00 4.82 21.61
C GLY A 489 -6.45 4.76 21.12
N ILE A 490 -6.97 5.84 20.55
CA ILE A 490 -8.32 5.86 19.96
C ILE A 490 -8.41 4.83 18.81
N GLY A 491 -7.42 4.78 17.95
CA GLY A 491 -7.36 3.80 16.87
C GLY A 491 -7.28 2.36 17.36
N LYS A 492 -6.43 2.08 18.35
CA LYS A 492 -6.25 0.74 18.89
C LYS A 492 -7.47 0.24 19.70
N PHE A 493 -8.10 1.12 20.49
CA PHE A 493 -9.19 0.74 21.40
C PHE A 493 -10.57 1.20 20.92
N GLY A 494 -10.70 1.67 19.68
CA GLY A 494 -11.97 2.08 19.08
C GLY A 494 -12.89 0.92 18.72
N GLN A 495 -13.99 1.20 18.01
CA GLN A 495 -15.03 0.22 17.66
C GLN A 495 -14.54 -0.99 16.85
N TRP A 496 -13.43 -0.83 16.16
CA TRP A 496 -12.76 -1.91 15.42
C TRP A 496 -11.42 -2.22 16.07
N HIS A 497 -11.39 -2.11 17.40
CA HIS A 497 -10.21 -2.59 18.09
C HIS A 497 -10.02 -4.06 17.69
N THR A 498 -8.82 -4.40 17.48
CA THR A 498 -8.41 -5.76 17.34
C THR A 498 -8.87 -6.50 18.56
N ASP A 499 -9.45 -7.63 18.35
CA ASP A 499 -9.72 -8.56 19.42
C ASP A 499 -8.46 -8.61 20.28
N SER A 500 -8.64 -8.50 21.58
CA SER A 500 -7.55 -8.59 22.56
C SER A 500 -6.66 -9.82 22.35
N ASP A 501 -7.17 -10.78 21.60
CA ASP A 501 -6.66 -12.10 21.36
C ASP A 501 -5.84 -12.23 20.07
N LEU A 502 -5.63 -11.16 19.27
CA LEU A 502 -4.86 -11.26 18.02
C LEU A 502 -3.42 -11.76 18.23
N VAL A 503 -2.75 -11.36 19.31
CA VAL A 503 -1.42 -11.87 19.64
C VAL A 503 -1.48 -13.37 19.90
N GLU A 504 -2.51 -13.81 20.59
CA GLU A 504 -2.76 -15.23 20.87
C GLU A 504 -3.10 -15.98 19.58
N GLN A 505 -4.02 -15.44 18.76
CA GLN A 505 -4.39 -16.04 17.47
C GLN A 505 -3.17 -16.18 16.53
N ASP A 506 -2.36 -15.14 16.37
CA ASP A 506 -1.14 -15.18 15.56
C ASP A 506 -0.15 -16.23 16.09
N THR A 507 -0.03 -16.36 17.42
CA THR A 507 0.86 -17.36 18.05
C THR A 507 0.32 -18.77 17.86
N ASN A 508 -0.98 -18.97 18.06
CA ASN A 508 -1.66 -20.23 17.88
C ASN A 508 -1.63 -20.71 16.42
N ALA A 509 -1.75 -19.79 15.44
CA ALA A 509 -1.59 -20.12 14.03
C ALA A 509 -0.18 -20.68 13.72
N LEU A 510 0.86 -20.21 14.41
CA LEU A 510 2.21 -20.78 14.25
C LEU A 510 2.35 -22.18 14.85
N LEU A 511 1.57 -22.51 15.89
CA LEU A 511 1.51 -23.86 16.46
C LEU A 511 0.72 -24.77 15.53
N LEU A 512 -0.49 -24.36 15.15
CA LEU A 512 -1.38 -25.10 14.23
C LEU A 512 -0.68 -25.47 12.91
N LYS A 513 0.22 -24.62 12.41
CA LYS A 513 1.00 -24.92 11.20
C LYS A 513 1.73 -26.26 11.27
N ASN A 514 2.20 -26.67 12.43
CA ASN A 514 2.94 -27.92 12.62
C ASN A 514 2.01 -29.13 12.74
N ASP A 515 0.74 -28.89 13.07
CA ASP A 515 -0.27 -29.93 13.29
C ASP A 515 -1.22 -30.12 12.10
N LEU A 516 -1.15 -29.19 11.11
CA LEU A 516 -1.88 -29.37 9.85
C LEU A 516 -1.33 -30.56 9.07
N PRO A 517 -2.21 -31.36 8.42
CA PRO A 517 -1.76 -32.45 7.57
C PRO A 517 -0.79 -32.00 6.49
N GLU A 518 0.20 -32.85 6.18
CA GLU A 518 1.10 -32.62 5.05
C GLU A 518 0.34 -32.75 3.73
N GLY A 519 0.70 -31.92 2.73
CA GLY A 519 0.13 -31.98 1.39
C GLY A 519 0.02 -30.62 0.72
N ASP A 520 -0.22 -30.66 -0.60
CA ASP A 520 -0.40 -29.51 -1.48
C ASP A 520 -1.90 -29.27 -1.74
N TYR A 521 -2.56 -28.63 -0.80
CA TYR A 521 -3.99 -28.30 -0.79
C TYR A 521 -4.20 -26.85 -0.42
N ARG A 522 -5.42 -26.36 -0.65
CA ARG A 522 -5.88 -25.08 -0.11
C ARG A 522 -6.70 -25.26 1.15
N ILE A 523 -6.67 -24.21 1.96
CA ILE A 523 -7.55 -24.07 3.12
C ILE A 523 -8.56 -22.97 2.88
N ASP A 524 -9.65 -23.01 3.63
CA ASP A 524 -10.56 -21.90 3.81
C ASP A 524 -10.65 -21.52 5.29
N THR A 525 -11.19 -20.33 5.57
CA THR A 525 -11.35 -19.88 6.94
C THR A 525 -12.73 -19.25 7.14
N TYR A 526 -13.28 -19.40 8.34
CA TYR A 526 -14.59 -18.88 8.66
C TYR A 526 -14.54 -17.95 9.89
N LYS A 527 -14.84 -16.66 9.66
CA LYS A 527 -14.94 -15.60 10.67
C LYS A 527 -13.73 -15.51 11.62
N ILE A 528 -12.52 -15.73 11.09
CA ILE A 528 -11.25 -15.48 11.77
C ILE A 528 -10.53 -14.31 11.10
N HIS A 529 -9.41 -13.85 11.66
CA HIS A 529 -8.73 -12.69 11.11
C HIS A 529 -8.14 -12.93 9.71
N ASP A 530 -8.06 -11.85 8.93
CA ASP A 530 -7.58 -11.88 7.54
C ASP A 530 -6.14 -12.39 7.42
N ASN A 531 -5.83 -13.04 6.30
CA ASN A 531 -4.49 -13.47 5.90
C ASN A 531 -3.84 -14.53 6.83
N ILE A 532 -4.62 -15.25 7.63
CA ILE A 532 -4.08 -16.32 8.48
C ILE A 532 -3.38 -17.40 7.65
N GLY A 533 -3.80 -17.65 6.41
CA GLY A 533 -3.13 -18.56 5.49
C GLY A 533 -1.64 -18.26 5.33
N MET A 534 -1.22 -16.99 5.43
CA MET A 534 0.19 -16.61 5.41
C MET A 534 0.96 -16.93 6.71
N TRP A 535 0.26 -17.03 7.84
CA TRP A 535 0.84 -17.50 9.10
C TRP A 535 1.06 -19.01 9.06
N LEU A 536 0.16 -19.71 8.38
CA LEU A 536 0.19 -21.17 8.18
C LEU A 536 1.07 -21.60 6.99
N ASP A 537 1.57 -20.65 6.16
CA ASP A 537 2.21 -20.90 4.87
C ASP A 537 1.38 -21.80 3.95
N LYS A 538 0.04 -21.63 3.96
CA LYS A 538 -0.92 -22.35 3.13
C LYS A 538 -1.67 -21.41 2.18
N SER A 539 -2.02 -21.90 0.99
CA SER A 539 -2.95 -21.21 0.10
C SER A 539 -4.34 -21.17 0.73
N CYS A 540 -4.97 -20.00 0.72
CA CYS A 540 -6.25 -19.77 1.40
C CYS A 540 -7.21 -18.97 0.50
N LEU A 541 -8.50 -19.32 0.53
CA LEU A 541 -9.54 -18.61 -0.21
C LEU A 541 -9.77 -17.21 0.34
N GLN A 542 -9.67 -17.04 1.65
CA GLN A 542 -9.82 -15.75 2.30
C GLN A 542 -8.50 -14.97 2.22
N TYR A 543 -8.53 -13.83 1.55
CA TYR A 543 -7.34 -13.01 1.36
C TYR A 543 -7.66 -11.52 1.43
N PHE A 544 -6.82 -10.74 2.11
CA PHE A 544 -6.92 -9.30 2.18
C PHE A 544 -5.66 -8.63 1.64
N GLY A 545 -5.72 -8.15 0.41
CA GLY A 545 -4.67 -7.39 -0.26
C GLY A 545 -5.20 -6.77 -1.55
N SER A 546 -4.80 -5.51 -1.80
CA SER A 546 -5.28 -4.74 -2.96
C SER A 546 -4.70 -5.22 -4.29
N THR A 547 -3.55 -5.92 -4.23
CA THR A 547 -2.83 -6.42 -5.40
C THR A 547 -2.77 -7.94 -5.36
N ALA A 548 -3.17 -8.57 -6.47
CA ALA A 548 -3.20 -10.03 -6.68
C ALA A 548 -3.07 -10.31 -8.19
N ALA A 549 -3.16 -11.58 -8.59
CA ALA A 549 -3.20 -11.94 -10.00
C ALA A 549 -4.38 -11.22 -10.71
N PRO A 550 -4.18 -10.59 -11.87
CA PRO A 550 -5.22 -9.79 -12.52
C PRO A 550 -6.50 -10.56 -12.81
N SER A 551 -6.41 -11.82 -13.19
CA SER A 551 -7.54 -12.68 -13.55
C SER A 551 -8.50 -12.98 -12.40
N ILE A 552 -8.06 -12.89 -11.15
CA ILE A 552 -8.95 -13.01 -9.96
C ILE A 552 -10.01 -11.90 -9.95
N LEU A 553 -9.68 -10.73 -10.51
CA LEU A 553 -10.58 -9.57 -10.55
C LEU A 553 -11.71 -9.71 -11.58
N SER A 554 -11.64 -10.69 -12.47
CA SER A 554 -12.75 -11.13 -13.34
C SER A 554 -13.42 -12.40 -12.81
N PHE A 555 -12.64 -13.39 -12.38
CA PHE A 555 -13.13 -14.67 -11.90
C PHE A 555 -14.16 -14.55 -10.76
N TYR A 556 -13.81 -13.92 -9.65
CA TYR A 556 -14.73 -13.81 -8.51
C TYR A 556 -16.00 -12.99 -8.82
N PRO A 557 -15.94 -11.80 -9.47
CA PRO A 557 -17.14 -11.07 -9.87
C PRO A 557 -18.01 -11.81 -10.88
N GLY A 558 -17.44 -12.62 -11.76
CA GLY A 558 -18.17 -13.53 -12.65
C GLY A 558 -19.05 -14.51 -11.88
N LEU A 559 -18.61 -14.96 -10.71
CA LEU A 559 -19.35 -15.86 -9.82
C LEU A 559 -20.25 -15.12 -8.81
N GLY A 560 -20.35 -13.80 -8.90
CA GLY A 560 -21.12 -13.00 -7.93
C GLY A 560 -20.40 -12.75 -6.61
N VAL A 561 -19.15 -13.18 -6.47
CA VAL A 561 -18.31 -12.90 -5.30
C VAL A 561 -17.66 -11.53 -5.44
N LYS A 562 -17.84 -10.67 -4.44
CA LYS A 562 -17.21 -9.36 -4.45
C LYS A 562 -15.69 -9.50 -4.31
N ARG A 563 -14.93 -8.91 -5.24
CA ARG A 563 -13.48 -8.79 -5.17
C ARG A 563 -13.05 -7.35 -5.43
N ASP A 564 -12.77 -6.63 -4.34
CA ASP A 564 -12.17 -5.30 -4.39
C ASP A 564 -10.77 -5.30 -3.79
N VAL A 565 -10.64 -5.20 -2.46
CA VAL A 565 -9.38 -5.36 -1.72
C VAL A 565 -9.29 -6.69 -0.98
N ARG A 566 -10.38 -7.49 -0.99
CA ARG A 566 -10.50 -8.78 -0.31
C ARG A 566 -11.10 -9.82 -1.23
N SER A 567 -10.69 -11.08 -1.05
CA SER A 567 -11.37 -12.27 -1.51
C SER A 567 -12.02 -12.92 -0.29
N GLU A 568 -13.35 -12.86 -0.22
CA GLU A 568 -14.15 -13.41 0.90
C GLU A 568 -15.38 -14.13 0.33
N PRO A 569 -15.22 -15.31 -0.32
CA PRO A 569 -16.37 -16.08 -0.80
C PRO A 569 -17.17 -16.60 0.38
N GLU A 570 -18.49 -16.29 0.38
CA GLU A 570 -19.43 -16.75 1.41
C GLU A 570 -19.42 -18.28 1.50
N ILE A 571 -19.61 -18.83 2.72
CA ILE A 571 -19.56 -20.28 2.94
C ILE A 571 -20.70 -21.00 2.20
N ALA A 572 -21.84 -20.35 2.03
CA ALA A 572 -22.98 -20.87 1.27
C ALA A 572 -22.67 -21.10 -0.23
N ASN A 573 -21.61 -20.52 -0.79
CA ASN A 573 -21.12 -20.85 -2.13
C ASN A 573 -20.24 -22.12 -2.06
N TYR A 574 -20.83 -23.24 -1.66
CA TYR A 574 -20.14 -24.49 -1.35
C TYR A 574 -19.34 -25.05 -2.52
N ALA A 575 -19.83 -24.91 -3.76
CA ALA A 575 -19.20 -25.51 -4.93
C ALA A 575 -17.82 -24.90 -5.25
N LEU A 576 -17.55 -23.66 -4.82
CA LEU A 576 -16.22 -23.06 -4.94
C LEU A 576 -15.15 -23.86 -4.19
N ARG A 577 -15.49 -24.52 -3.09
CA ARG A 577 -14.51 -25.26 -2.28
C ARG A 577 -14.00 -26.50 -3.00
N GLY A 578 -14.90 -27.24 -3.68
CA GLY A 578 -14.48 -28.34 -4.56
C GLY A 578 -13.68 -27.86 -5.76
N LEU A 579 -14.18 -26.85 -6.49
CA LEU A 579 -13.52 -26.26 -7.67
C LEU A 579 -12.11 -25.74 -7.37
N LEU A 580 -11.95 -25.07 -6.23
CA LEU A 580 -10.68 -24.44 -5.84
C LEU A 580 -9.79 -25.34 -4.97
N SER A 581 -10.09 -26.65 -4.88
CA SER A 581 -9.26 -27.64 -4.18
C SER A 581 -9.02 -27.32 -2.71
N VAL A 582 -10.10 -26.91 -2.01
CA VAL A 582 -10.07 -26.71 -0.54
C VAL A 582 -10.27 -28.03 0.16
N GLU A 583 -9.29 -28.45 0.93
CA GLU A 583 -9.34 -29.71 1.70
C GLU A 583 -9.77 -29.48 3.15
N TYR A 584 -9.28 -28.39 3.77
CA TYR A 584 -9.58 -28.09 5.17
C TYR A 584 -10.18 -26.70 5.35
N LEU A 585 -11.06 -26.57 6.34
CA LEU A 585 -11.58 -25.29 6.81
C LEU A 585 -11.19 -25.09 8.28
N ILE A 586 -10.80 -23.87 8.61
CA ILE A 586 -10.33 -23.47 9.93
C ILE A 586 -11.26 -22.38 10.47
N THR A 587 -11.72 -22.54 11.71
CA THR A 587 -12.50 -21.55 12.46
C THR A 587 -12.02 -21.52 13.91
N THR A 588 -12.70 -20.79 14.81
CA THR A 588 -12.45 -20.87 16.25
C THR A 588 -13.58 -21.65 16.94
N PRO A 589 -13.32 -22.25 18.12
CA PRO A 589 -14.34 -22.97 18.87
C PRO A 589 -15.61 -22.14 19.14
N GLU A 590 -15.45 -20.81 19.36
CA GLU A 590 -16.57 -19.89 19.60
C GLU A 590 -17.44 -19.66 18.35
N LYS A 591 -16.90 -19.89 17.16
CA LYS A 591 -17.61 -19.73 15.88
C LYS A 591 -18.12 -21.05 15.31
N ARG A 592 -17.87 -22.15 15.98
CA ARG A 592 -18.25 -23.50 15.55
C ARG A 592 -19.74 -23.61 15.27
N GLU A 593 -20.60 -23.25 16.23
CA GLU A 593 -22.06 -23.32 16.08
C GLU A 593 -22.54 -22.47 14.88
N SER A 594 -22.03 -21.24 14.76
CA SER A 594 -22.37 -20.37 13.63
C SER A 594 -21.91 -20.93 12.28
N PHE A 595 -20.78 -21.65 12.24
CA PHE A 595 -20.31 -22.30 11.01
C PHE A 595 -21.22 -23.49 10.65
N GLU A 596 -21.51 -24.36 11.61
CA GLU A 596 -22.38 -25.54 11.40
C GLU A 596 -23.81 -25.17 10.98
N ASP A 597 -24.30 -23.98 11.42
CA ASP A 597 -25.61 -23.44 11.01
C ASP A 597 -25.62 -22.83 9.60
N GLU A 598 -24.49 -22.19 9.17
CA GLU A 598 -24.37 -21.47 7.89
C GLU A 598 -23.82 -22.36 6.76
N ALA A 599 -23.05 -23.40 7.08
CA ALA A 599 -22.44 -24.29 6.11
C ALA A 599 -23.42 -25.36 5.65
N ASP A 600 -23.49 -25.61 4.33
CA ASP A 600 -24.17 -26.77 3.78
C ASP A 600 -23.49 -28.08 4.23
N ALA A 601 -24.10 -29.20 3.95
CA ALA A 601 -23.52 -30.50 4.21
C ALA A 601 -22.15 -30.69 3.50
N GLY A 602 -21.38 -31.69 3.93
CA GLY A 602 -20.10 -32.04 3.30
C GLY A 602 -18.86 -31.54 4.06
N TRP A 603 -19.03 -31.27 5.36
CA TRP A 603 -17.92 -30.94 6.26
C TRP A 603 -17.90 -31.95 7.42
N THR A 604 -16.74 -32.59 7.59
CA THR A 604 -16.51 -33.51 8.72
C THR A 604 -15.61 -32.83 9.75
N TYR A 605 -16.11 -32.67 11.00
CA TYR A 605 -15.31 -32.19 12.12
C TYR A 605 -14.16 -33.15 12.40
N LEU A 606 -12.95 -32.59 12.55
CA LEU A 606 -11.75 -33.37 12.86
C LEU A 606 -11.32 -33.22 14.31
N ALA A 607 -10.99 -31.99 14.71
CA ALA A 607 -10.45 -31.72 16.05
C ALA A 607 -10.47 -30.20 16.37
N ASP A 608 -10.37 -29.92 17.68
CA ASP A 608 -9.95 -28.62 18.18
C ASP A 608 -8.46 -28.70 18.52
N VAL A 609 -7.63 -27.87 17.87
CA VAL A 609 -6.16 -27.87 17.97
C VAL A 609 -5.65 -26.44 18.06
N ASP A 610 -4.82 -26.14 19.05
CA ASP A 610 -4.14 -24.83 19.21
C ASP A 610 -5.09 -23.62 19.15
N GLY A 611 -6.28 -23.74 19.73
CA GLY A 611 -7.28 -22.67 19.75
C GLY A 611 -8.11 -22.54 18.47
N TYR A 612 -7.94 -23.43 17.51
CA TYR A 612 -8.72 -23.51 16.29
C TYR A 612 -9.51 -24.81 16.18
N THR A 613 -10.62 -24.75 15.44
CA THR A 613 -11.43 -25.90 15.05
C THR A 613 -11.19 -26.24 13.60
N LEU A 614 -10.87 -27.49 13.29
CA LEU A 614 -10.53 -27.98 11.97
C LEU A 614 -11.63 -28.90 11.43
N TYR A 615 -12.06 -28.63 10.17
CA TYR A 615 -12.98 -29.47 9.40
C TYR A 615 -12.32 -29.95 8.12
N HIS A 616 -12.69 -31.17 7.68
CA HIS A 616 -12.36 -31.72 6.37
C HIS A 616 -13.53 -31.54 5.40
N ASN A 617 -13.21 -31.15 4.17
CA ASN A 617 -14.21 -31.06 3.08
C ASN A 617 -14.42 -32.45 2.42
N ASP A 618 -15.57 -33.03 2.60
CA ASP A 618 -15.93 -34.35 2.02
C ASP A 618 -16.02 -34.31 0.48
N ASN A 619 -16.23 -33.09 -0.07
CA ASN A 619 -16.27 -32.84 -1.50
C ASN A 619 -14.94 -32.29 -2.05
N TYR A 620 -13.84 -32.51 -1.33
CA TYR A 620 -12.51 -32.14 -1.79
C TYR A 620 -12.17 -32.81 -3.13
N VAL A 621 -11.63 -31.98 -4.07
CA VAL A 621 -11.09 -32.45 -5.36
C VAL A 621 -9.63 -32.01 -5.43
N PRO A 622 -8.68 -32.95 -5.65
CA PRO A 622 -7.28 -32.60 -5.86
C PRO A 622 -7.09 -31.64 -7.04
N MET A 623 -6.09 -30.76 -6.96
CA MET A 623 -5.82 -29.80 -8.03
C MET A 623 -5.28 -30.52 -9.28
N GLY A 624 -5.73 -30.03 -10.44
CA GLY A 624 -5.42 -30.64 -11.74
C GLY A 624 -6.34 -31.81 -12.08
N PHE A 625 -7.38 -31.56 -12.89
CA PHE A 625 -8.33 -32.57 -13.32
C PHE A 625 -8.86 -32.30 -14.73
N THR A 626 -9.58 -33.26 -15.30
CA THR A 626 -10.17 -33.10 -16.63
C THR A 626 -11.68 -33.01 -16.58
N TYR A 627 -12.25 -32.39 -17.61
CA TYR A 627 -13.68 -32.36 -17.87
C TYR A 627 -14.09 -33.30 -19.05
N ASP A 628 -15.35 -33.71 -19.06
CA ASP A 628 -15.98 -34.35 -20.21
C ASP A 628 -16.80 -33.35 -21.03
N TYR A 629 -17.23 -32.27 -20.40
CA TYR A 629 -18.13 -31.27 -20.98
C TYR A 629 -17.53 -29.88 -21.00
N TYR A 630 -17.99 -29.09 -21.99
CA TYR A 630 -17.76 -27.65 -22.04
C TYR A 630 -19.08 -26.89 -22.20
N VAL A 631 -19.10 -25.62 -21.85
CA VAL A 631 -20.13 -24.65 -22.18
C VAL A 631 -19.49 -23.45 -22.85
N THR A 632 -20.26 -22.75 -23.70
CA THR A 632 -19.80 -21.48 -24.28
C THR A 632 -19.89 -20.34 -23.27
N GLU A 633 -19.12 -19.28 -23.47
CA GLU A 633 -19.24 -18.05 -22.65
C GLU A 633 -20.69 -17.52 -22.64
N ALA A 634 -21.39 -17.56 -23.78
CA ALA A 634 -22.79 -17.12 -23.88
C ALA A 634 -23.72 -17.94 -22.98
N THR A 635 -23.55 -19.26 -22.92
CA THR A 635 -24.31 -20.16 -22.05
C THR A 635 -23.99 -19.88 -20.58
N TYR A 636 -22.73 -19.69 -20.25
CA TYR A 636 -22.27 -19.33 -18.90
C TYR A 636 -22.83 -17.97 -18.45
N GLU A 637 -22.75 -16.93 -19.29
CA GLU A 637 -23.28 -15.60 -18.98
C GLU A 637 -24.80 -15.60 -18.78
N ALA A 638 -25.53 -16.43 -19.53
CA ALA A 638 -26.97 -16.60 -19.38
C ALA A 638 -27.37 -17.36 -18.11
N SER A 639 -26.44 -18.10 -17.49
CA SER A 639 -26.70 -18.89 -16.29
C SER A 639 -26.91 -18.04 -15.03
N ILE A 640 -27.59 -18.61 -14.04
CA ILE A 640 -27.85 -17.94 -12.75
C ILE A 640 -26.53 -17.80 -11.98
N LYS A 641 -26.15 -16.57 -11.65
CA LYS A 641 -24.85 -16.26 -11.01
C LYS A 641 -24.54 -17.08 -9.77
N THR A 642 -25.54 -17.34 -8.91
CA THR A 642 -25.36 -18.12 -7.68
C THR A 642 -25.12 -19.62 -7.93
N LEU A 643 -25.43 -20.12 -9.14
CA LEU A 643 -25.20 -21.49 -9.56
C LEU A 643 -23.99 -21.65 -10.47
N ARG A 644 -23.31 -20.59 -10.83
CA ARG A 644 -22.13 -20.64 -11.73
C ARG A 644 -21.00 -21.49 -11.17
N SER A 645 -20.76 -21.46 -9.86
CA SER A 645 -19.74 -22.32 -9.25
C SER A 645 -20.07 -23.81 -9.39
N ASN A 646 -21.37 -24.20 -9.35
CA ASN A 646 -21.79 -25.57 -9.63
C ASN A 646 -21.59 -25.92 -11.11
N LEU A 647 -21.92 -25.00 -12.03
CA LEU A 647 -21.67 -25.16 -13.45
C LEU A 647 -20.19 -25.36 -13.78
N LEU A 648 -19.30 -24.55 -13.18
CA LEU A 648 -17.85 -24.68 -13.35
C LEU A 648 -17.29 -25.99 -12.80
N MET A 649 -17.94 -26.61 -11.83
CA MET A 649 -17.54 -27.94 -11.36
C MET A 649 -17.91 -29.03 -12.37
N ARG A 650 -18.95 -28.81 -13.19
CA ARG A 650 -19.47 -29.74 -14.18
C ARG A 650 -18.84 -29.63 -15.55
N ALA A 651 -18.64 -28.41 -16.04
CA ALA A 651 -18.19 -28.12 -17.40
C ALA A 651 -17.20 -26.97 -17.45
N LEU A 652 -16.27 -27.05 -18.40
CA LEU A 652 -15.28 -26.01 -18.69
C LEU A 652 -15.89 -24.91 -19.54
N VAL A 653 -15.69 -23.65 -19.20
CA VAL A 653 -16.14 -22.51 -20.03
C VAL A 653 -15.06 -22.22 -21.09
N LEU A 654 -15.49 -22.26 -22.35
CA LEU A 654 -14.62 -21.97 -23.49
C LEU A 654 -15.15 -20.78 -24.31
N THR A 655 -14.23 -19.95 -24.82
CA THR A 655 -14.54 -18.94 -25.83
C THR A 655 -14.93 -19.59 -27.16
N ASP A 656 -15.59 -18.86 -28.06
CA ASP A 656 -15.92 -19.40 -29.40
C ASP A 656 -14.65 -19.83 -30.17
N GLU A 657 -13.52 -19.12 -29.98
CA GLU A 657 -12.23 -19.47 -30.58
C GLU A 657 -11.69 -20.78 -30.00
N ASP A 658 -11.77 -20.95 -28.69
CA ASP A 658 -11.33 -22.18 -28.01
C ASP A 658 -12.23 -23.37 -28.33
N VAL A 659 -13.54 -23.17 -28.51
CA VAL A 659 -14.47 -24.22 -28.98
C VAL A 659 -14.06 -24.71 -30.37
N ALA A 660 -13.71 -23.79 -31.28
CA ALA A 660 -13.28 -24.18 -32.64
C ALA A 660 -11.98 -25.02 -32.62
N GLN A 661 -11.09 -24.77 -31.70
CA GLN A 661 -9.80 -25.46 -31.61
C GLN A 661 -9.84 -26.70 -30.71
N TYR A 662 -10.46 -26.62 -29.56
CA TYR A 662 -10.41 -27.62 -28.49
C TYR A 662 -11.74 -28.36 -28.25
N GLY A 663 -12.90 -27.86 -28.71
CA GLY A 663 -14.20 -28.48 -28.52
C GLY A 663 -14.28 -29.96 -28.99
N LYS A 664 -13.44 -30.37 -29.95
CA LYS A 664 -13.34 -31.77 -30.39
C LYS A 664 -12.85 -32.75 -29.33
N TYR A 665 -12.27 -32.29 -28.23
CA TYR A 665 -11.80 -33.13 -27.11
C TYR A 665 -12.83 -33.27 -26.01
N LEU A 666 -13.85 -32.40 -26.00
CA LEU A 666 -14.94 -32.33 -25.02
C LEU A 666 -16.29 -32.52 -25.73
N THR A 667 -17.35 -32.63 -24.96
CA THR A 667 -18.74 -32.65 -25.44
C THR A 667 -19.46 -31.39 -24.94
N GLU A 668 -20.26 -30.75 -25.78
CA GLU A 668 -21.09 -29.64 -25.32
C GLU A 668 -22.08 -30.11 -24.27
N LEU A 669 -22.23 -29.38 -23.18
CA LEU A 669 -23.08 -29.77 -22.05
C LEU A 669 -24.57 -29.78 -22.47
N PRO A 670 -25.29 -30.87 -22.33
CA PRO A 670 -26.71 -30.94 -22.67
C PRO A 670 -27.57 -30.03 -21.78
N ASP A 671 -28.62 -29.42 -22.32
CA ASP A 671 -29.54 -28.54 -21.58
C ASP A 671 -30.11 -29.16 -20.32
N ALA A 672 -30.46 -30.47 -20.37
CA ALA A 672 -30.96 -31.20 -19.22
C ALA A 672 -29.99 -31.22 -18.02
N MET A 673 -28.67 -31.09 -18.26
CA MET A 673 -27.67 -31.02 -17.21
C MET A 673 -27.45 -29.61 -16.71
N LEU A 674 -27.82 -28.59 -17.50
CA LEU A 674 -27.82 -27.18 -17.06
C LEU A 674 -28.93 -26.90 -16.03
N ASP A 675 -30.04 -27.64 -16.11
CA ASP A 675 -31.17 -27.52 -15.19
C ASP A 675 -30.96 -28.28 -13.86
N ASP A 676 -29.92 -29.12 -13.77
CA ASP A 676 -29.63 -30.00 -12.62
C ASP A 676 -28.37 -29.52 -11.84
N LEU A 677 -28.36 -28.29 -11.38
CA LEU A 677 -27.24 -27.72 -10.66
C LEU A 677 -27.52 -27.60 -9.15
N HIS A 678 -27.76 -28.76 -8.50
CA HIS A 678 -28.05 -28.82 -7.05
C HIS A 678 -26.89 -29.49 -6.28
N TYR A 679 -27.04 -29.60 -4.94
CA TYR A 679 -26.01 -30.14 -4.06
C TYR A 679 -25.68 -31.61 -4.37
N ASP A 680 -26.67 -32.48 -4.60
CA ASP A 680 -26.43 -33.90 -4.88
C ASP A 680 -25.67 -34.11 -6.21
N SER A 681 -26.02 -33.32 -7.25
CA SER A 681 -25.32 -33.37 -8.52
C SER A 681 -23.93 -32.80 -8.43
N TYR A 682 -23.71 -31.72 -7.63
CA TYR A 682 -22.40 -31.23 -7.31
C TYR A 682 -21.52 -32.28 -6.62
N THR A 683 -22.06 -33.03 -5.65
CA THR A 683 -21.30 -34.06 -4.95
C THR A 683 -20.87 -35.17 -5.93
N GLN A 684 -21.73 -35.53 -6.91
CA GLN A 684 -21.36 -36.45 -7.98
C GLN A 684 -20.28 -35.84 -8.90
N ASP A 685 -20.43 -34.59 -9.31
CA ASP A 685 -19.43 -33.90 -10.14
C ASP A 685 -18.04 -33.86 -9.43
N CYS A 686 -17.99 -33.63 -8.10
CA CYS A 686 -16.77 -33.74 -7.32
C CYS A 686 -16.18 -35.15 -7.34
N ALA A 687 -17.00 -36.19 -7.23
CA ALA A 687 -16.53 -37.57 -7.30
C ALA A 687 -15.96 -37.90 -8.70
N ASP A 688 -16.59 -37.41 -9.76
CA ASP A 688 -16.15 -37.61 -11.14
C ASP A 688 -14.82 -36.84 -11.40
N ARG A 689 -14.71 -35.59 -10.96
CA ARG A 689 -13.44 -34.84 -11.07
C ARG A 689 -12.31 -35.48 -10.29
N ARG A 690 -12.60 -35.99 -9.07
CA ARG A 690 -11.62 -36.73 -8.24
C ARG A 690 -11.10 -37.97 -8.95
N ALA A 691 -11.97 -38.72 -9.64
CA ALA A 691 -11.58 -39.90 -10.40
C ALA A 691 -10.69 -39.60 -11.61
N HIS A 692 -10.76 -38.38 -12.14
CA HIS A 692 -10.00 -37.90 -13.30
C HIS A 692 -9.00 -36.82 -12.94
N SER A 693 -8.51 -36.79 -11.70
CA SER A 693 -7.49 -35.82 -11.24
C SER A 693 -6.06 -36.31 -11.46
N CYS A 694 -5.11 -35.40 -11.40
CA CYS A 694 -3.69 -35.67 -11.44
C CYS A 694 -3.30 -36.65 -10.33
N SER A 695 -2.43 -37.61 -10.64
CA SER A 695 -1.86 -38.56 -9.67
C SER A 695 -0.81 -37.89 -8.78
N VAL A 696 -0.17 -36.82 -9.28
CA VAL A 696 0.79 -35.98 -8.59
C VAL A 696 0.43 -34.54 -8.84
N PHE A 697 0.41 -33.72 -7.76
CA PHE A 697 0.39 -32.27 -7.84
C PHE A 697 1.32 -31.71 -6.76
N GLN A 698 2.29 -30.89 -7.15
CA GLN A 698 3.29 -30.33 -6.26
C GLN A 698 3.41 -28.83 -6.42
N MET A 699 3.06 -28.08 -5.38
CA MET A 699 3.26 -26.65 -5.29
C MET A 699 4.74 -26.35 -5.07
N ASN A 700 5.28 -25.36 -5.77
CA ASN A 700 6.63 -24.89 -5.57
C ASN A 700 6.74 -23.37 -5.62
N ASN A 701 7.87 -22.79 -5.26
CA ASN A 701 8.08 -21.35 -5.15
C ASN A 701 8.24 -20.61 -6.51
N ALA A 702 8.06 -21.33 -7.62
CA ALA A 702 8.07 -20.78 -8.98
C ALA A 702 6.86 -21.20 -9.81
N GLY A 703 5.87 -21.87 -9.21
CA GLY A 703 4.69 -22.40 -9.88
C GLY A 703 4.30 -23.77 -9.34
N PHE A 704 4.16 -24.79 -10.23
CA PHE A 704 3.80 -26.14 -9.82
C PHE A 704 4.22 -27.19 -10.85
N HIS A 705 4.21 -28.45 -10.38
CA HIS A 705 4.42 -29.65 -11.17
C HIS A 705 3.21 -30.58 -11.01
N ALA A 706 2.77 -31.25 -12.07
CA ALA A 706 1.68 -32.23 -12.05
C ALA A 706 1.94 -33.43 -12.97
N GLU A 707 1.37 -34.60 -12.63
CA GLU A 707 1.39 -35.78 -13.47
C GLU A 707 -0.02 -36.35 -13.64
N ILE A 708 -0.37 -36.68 -14.86
CA ILE A 708 -1.68 -37.26 -15.20
C ILE A 708 -1.52 -38.35 -16.27
N THR A 709 -2.41 -39.34 -16.25
CA THR A 709 -2.49 -40.34 -17.32
C THR A 709 -3.90 -40.29 -17.94
N LEU A 710 -3.97 -40.07 -19.24
CA LEU A 710 -5.19 -39.89 -19.99
C LEU A 710 -5.41 -41.02 -21.00
N ASP A 711 -6.63 -41.52 -21.14
CA ASP A 711 -7.01 -42.52 -22.17
C ASP A 711 -7.08 -41.91 -23.57
N LYS A 712 -7.47 -40.63 -23.65
CA LYS A 712 -7.56 -39.82 -24.89
C LYS A 712 -6.98 -38.42 -24.64
N PRO A 713 -6.56 -37.69 -25.67
CA PRO A 713 -6.15 -36.31 -25.50
C PRO A 713 -7.27 -35.47 -24.85
N ASN A 714 -6.94 -34.63 -23.84
CA ASN A 714 -7.92 -33.78 -23.18
C ASN A 714 -7.26 -32.55 -22.59
N LEU A 715 -8.06 -31.53 -22.24
CA LEU A 715 -7.64 -30.37 -21.47
C LEU A 715 -7.55 -30.73 -19.99
N VAL A 716 -6.39 -30.47 -19.39
CA VAL A 716 -6.17 -30.59 -17.94
C VAL A 716 -6.32 -29.20 -17.33
N PHE A 717 -7.32 -29.04 -16.50
CA PHE A 717 -7.68 -27.81 -15.80
C PHE A 717 -6.92 -27.68 -14.49
N PHE A 718 -6.51 -26.45 -14.17
CA PHE A 718 -5.90 -26.08 -12.90
C PHE A 718 -6.60 -24.86 -12.33
N SER A 719 -7.11 -24.96 -11.11
CA SER A 719 -7.74 -23.86 -10.39
C SER A 719 -6.71 -22.83 -9.90
N VAL A 720 -5.83 -22.39 -10.78
CA VAL A 720 -4.77 -21.41 -10.54
C VAL A 720 -5.03 -20.18 -11.42
N PRO A 721 -4.97 -18.97 -10.86
CA PRO A 721 -5.23 -17.76 -11.62
C PRO A 721 -4.31 -17.62 -12.83
N TYR A 722 -4.89 -17.30 -13.98
CA TYR A 722 -4.12 -16.98 -15.18
C TYR A 722 -3.29 -15.72 -15.00
N ASP A 723 -2.02 -15.77 -15.43
CA ASP A 723 -1.10 -14.64 -15.46
C ASP A 723 -0.10 -14.84 -16.61
N ASP A 724 0.13 -13.80 -17.41
CA ASP A 724 1.09 -13.80 -18.54
C ASP A 724 2.52 -14.15 -18.13
N GLY A 725 2.81 -14.16 -16.84
CA GLY A 725 4.09 -14.59 -16.29
C GLY A 725 4.32 -16.10 -16.34
N PHE A 726 3.27 -16.90 -16.53
CA PHE A 726 3.42 -18.35 -16.63
C PHE A 726 3.93 -18.81 -17.99
N THR A 727 4.72 -19.85 -17.97
CA THR A 727 5.07 -20.68 -19.14
C THR A 727 4.80 -22.13 -18.75
N ALA A 728 4.03 -22.84 -19.56
CA ALA A 728 3.72 -24.25 -19.36
C ALA A 728 4.56 -25.16 -20.26
N TYR A 729 4.88 -26.33 -19.73
CA TYR A 729 5.55 -27.41 -20.43
C TYR A 729 4.79 -28.72 -20.22
N VAL A 730 4.54 -29.46 -21.29
CA VAL A 730 4.00 -30.82 -21.25
C VAL A 730 5.05 -31.77 -21.82
N ASN A 731 5.46 -32.74 -21.02
CA ASN A 731 6.55 -33.67 -21.34
C ASN A 731 7.87 -32.97 -21.73
N GLY A 732 8.14 -31.80 -21.11
CA GLY A 732 9.31 -30.95 -21.36
C GLY A 732 9.21 -30.07 -22.62
N GLU A 733 8.13 -30.16 -23.39
CA GLU A 733 7.88 -29.27 -24.53
C GLU A 733 6.99 -28.10 -24.14
N LYS A 734 7.35 -26.88 -24.56
CA LYS A 734 6.54 -25.69 -24.29
C LYS A 734 5.18 -25.79 -24.97
N THR A 735 4.12 -25.52 -24.24
CA THR A 735 2.73 -25.53 -24.70
C THR A 735 2.00 -24.22 -24.40
N ASP A 736 0.92 -23.97 -25.11
CA ASP A 736 0.05 -22.83 -24.87
C ASP A 736 -0.80 -23.05 -23.59
N ILE A 737 -1.02 -21.98 -22.84
CA ILE A 737 -1.90 -21.95 -21.68
C ILE A 737 -3.21 -21.34 -22.13
N LEU A 738 -4.32 -22.06 -21.93
CA LEU A 738 -5.67 -21.54 -22.14
C LEU A 738 -6.11 -20.82 -20.87
N GLN A 739 -6.64 -19.62 -21.03
CA GLN A 739 -7.42 -18.98 -19.98
C GLN A 739 -8.86 -19.48 -20.08
N VAL A 740 -9.32 -20.16 -19.05
CA VAL A 740 -10.66 -20.77 -18.98
C VAL A 740 -11.39 -20.28 -17.75
N ASP A 741 -12.68 -20.52 -17.65
CA ASP A 741 -13.50 -20.23 -16.45
C ASP A 741 -13.30 -18.77 -15.96
N GLU A 742 -13.31 -17.81 -16.88
CA GLU A 742 -13.13 -16.38 -16.62
C GLU A 742 -11.78 -15.97 -15.99
N GLY A 743 -10.83 -16.86 -15.78
CA GLY A 743 -9.56 -16.45 -15.20
C GLY A 743 -8.67 -17.55 -14.64
N LEU A 744 -8.98 -18.80 -14.90
CA LEU A 744 -8.18 -19.95 -14.49
C LEU A 744 -7.42 -20.54 -15.70
N MET A 745 -6.66 -21.61 -15.50
CA MET A 745 -5.77 -22.14 -16.53
C MET A 745 -6.09 -23.57 -16.94
N ALA A 746 -5.88 -23.89 -18.23
CA ALA A 746 -5.85 -25.26 -18.73
C ALA A 746 -4.74 -25.45 -19.75
N VAL A 747 -4.28 -26.71 -19.94
CA VAL A 747 -3.35 -27.12 -20.97
C VAL A 747 -3.81 -28.39 -21.67
N LEU A 748 -3.56 -28.53 -22.96
CA LEU A 748 -3.86 -29.75 -23.72
C LEU A 748 -2.76 -30.80 -23.46
N CYS A 749 -3.18 -31.98 -23.02
CA CYS A 749 -2.32 -33.14 -22.82
C CYS A 749 -2.65 -34.28 -23.81
N PRO A 750 -1.66 -34.99 -24.31
CA PRO A 750 -1.89 -36.17 -25.16
C PRO A 750 -2.41 -37.36 -24.36
N ALA A 751 -2.86 -38.41 -25.07
CA ALA A 751 -3.15 -39.72 -24.46
C ALA A 751 -1.85 -40.32 -23.88
N GLY A 752 -1.98 -41.05 -22.78
CA GLY A 752 -0.88 -41.64 -22.03
C GLY A 752 -0.45 -40.80 -20.84
N ALA A 753 0.69 -41.15 -20.26
CA ALA A 753 1.25 -40.41 -19.13
C ALA A 753 1.85 -39.06 -19.59
N SER A 754 1.50 -37.99 -18.87
CA SER A 754 2.02 -36.64 -19.11
C SER A 754 2.56 -36.03 -17.83
N SER A 755 3.73 -35.43 -17.95
CA SER A 755 4.36 -34.58 -16.94
C SER A 755 4.13 -33.11 -17.34
N ILE A 756 3.59 -32.32 -16.42
CA ILE A 756 3.18 -30.93 -16.67
C ILE A 756 3.93 -30.03 -15.70
N ASP A 757 4.62 -29.02 -16.20
CA ASP A 757 5.33 -28.03 -15.41
C ASP A 757 4.85 -26.62 -15.75
N PHE A 758 4.43 -25.85 -14.75
CA PHE A 758 4.16 -24.43 -14.86
C PHE A 758 5.24 -23.63 -14.14
N VAL A 759 5.90 -22.75 -14.87
CA VAL A 759 7.00 -21.92 -14.37
C VAL A 759 6.64 -20.46 -14.48
N TYR A 760 6.67 -19.75 -13.37
CA TYR A 760 6.29 -18.33 -13.28
C TYR A 760 7.51 -17.40 -13.25
N GLN A 761 7.49 -16.40 -14.10
CA GLN A 761 8.36 -15.25 -14.06
C GLN A 761 7.57 -14.00 -14.47
N ALA A 762 7.51 -12.98 -13.58
CA ALA A 762 6.73 -11.77 -13.86
C ALA A 762 6.98 -11.22 -15.27
N ALA A 763 5.91 -10.89 -15.99
CA ALA A 763 5.99 -10.36 -17.35
C ALA A 763 6.88 -9.12 -17.39
N GLY A 764 7.74 -9.02 -18.41
CA GLY A 764 8.68 -7.91 -18.59
C GLY A 764 9.90 -7.90 -17.65
N LEU A 765 10.02 -8.82 -16.69
CA LEU A 765 11.14 -8.84 -15.72
C LEU A 765 12.51 -9.01 -16.42
N SER A 766 12.60 -9.85 -17.45
CA SER A 766 13.85 -10.05 -18.18
C SER A 766 14.34 -8.77 -18.87
N ALA A 767 13.44 -8.03 -19.51
CA ALA A 767 13.76 -6.75 -20.15
C ALA A 767 14.17 -5.69 -19.10
N SER A 768 13.44 -5.62 -17.98
CA SER A 768 13.72 -4.67 -16.91
C SER A 768 15.05 -4.93 -16.20
N ARG A 769 15.45 -6.20 -16.05
CA ARG A 769 16.79 -6.58 -15.55
C ARG A 769 17.90 -6.03 -16.44
N VAL A 770 17.77 -6.15 -17.76
CA VAL A 770 18.75 -5.61 -18.72
C VAL A 770 18.84 -4.09 -18.64
N VAL A 771 17.69 -3.40 -18.62
CA VAL A 771 17.67 -1.94 -18.52
C VAL A 771 18.33 -1.47 -17.22
N THR A 772 17.97 -2.07 -16.08
CA THR A 772 18.56 -1.71 -14.78
C THR A 772 20.06 -2.04 -14.72
N ALA A 773 20.49 -3.21 -15.26
CA ALA A 773 21.88 -3.63 -15.28
C ALA A 773 22.77 -2.70 -16.14
N VAL A 774 22.22 -2.06 -17.17
CA VAL A 774 22.91 -1.05 -17.97
C VAL A 774 22.86 0.31 -17.29
N ALA A 775 21.73 0.71 -16.72
CA ALA A 775 21.53 2.03 -16.13
C ALA A 775 22.45 2.29 -14.91
N ILE A 776 22.64 1.29 -14.04
CA ILE A 776 23.50 1.44 -12.85
C ILE A 776 24.97 1.75 -13.20
N PRO A 777 25.68 0.99 -14.09
CA PRO A 777 27.01 1.35 -14.55
C PRO A 777 27.09 2.73 -15.23
N VAL A 778 26.09 3.08 -16.05
CA VAL A 778 26.02 4.41 -16.68
C VAL A 778 25.93 5.49 -15.61
N TRP A 779 25.11 5.31 -14.57
CA TRP A 779 25.05 6.23 -13.44
C TRP A 779 26.40 6.35 -12.71
N VAL A 780 27.07 5.24 -12.42
CA VAL A 780 28.40 5.23 -11.78
C VAL A 780 29.42 6.02 -12.59
N VAL A 781 29.49 5.77 -13.90
CA VAL A 781 30.39 6.49 -14.84
C VAL A 781 30.06 7.98 -14.88
N TYR A 782 28.76 8.32 -14.94
CA TYR A 782 28.27 9.70 -14.93
C TYR A 782 28.72 10.45 -13.66
N VAL A 783 28.49 9.85 -12.49
CA VAL A 783 28.92 10.43 -11.20
C VAL A 783 30.44 10.59 -11.15
N ALA A 784 31.19 9.53 -11.51
CA ALA A 784 32.66 9.55 -11.51
C ALA A 784 33.24 10.65 -12.42
N TYR A 785 32.65 10.86 -13.62
CA TYR A 785 33.03 11.92 -14.54
C TYR A 785 32.90 13.31 -13.89
N PHE A 786 31.76 13.63 -13.27
CA PHE A 786 31.54 14.94 -12.66
C PHE A 786 32.38 15.16 -11.39
N VAL A 787 32.59 14.11 -10.60
CA VAL A 787 33.49 14.17 -9.42
C VAL A 787 34.93 14.48 -9.87
N ARG A 788 35.46 13.77 -10.89
CA ARG A 788 36.79 14.02 -11.44
C ARG A 788 36.93 15.44 -12.04
N ARG A 789 35.91 15.87 -12.78
CA ARG A 789 35.89 17.22 -13.37
C ARG A 789 35.91 18.31 -12.28
N LYS A 790 35.15 18.15 -11.20
CA LYS A 790 35.11 19.07 -10.06
C LYS A 790 36.49 19.17 -9.35
N ARG A 791 37.14 18.01 -9.11
CA ARG A 791 38.51 17.97 -8.52
C ARG A 791 39.52 18.69 -9.38
N ARG A 792 39.50 18.53 -10.70
CA ARG A 792 40.38 19.25 -11.65
C ARG A 792 40.16 20.78 -11.63
N SER A 793 38.93 21.24 -11.45
CA SER A 793 38.59 22.68 -11.41
C SER A 793 38.95 23.33 -10.08
N THR A 794 39.07 22.57 -8.98
CA THR A 794 39.43 23.12 -7.63
C THR A 794 40.91 23.04 -7.31
N GLY A 795 41.76 22.54 -8.20
CA GLY A 795 43.24 22.54 -8.05
C GLY A 795 43.77 21.68 -6.88
N THR A 796 43.00 20.78 -6.31
CA THR A 796 43.44 19.88 -5.23
C THR A 796 44.17 18.70 -5.86
N PRO A 797 45.49 18.44 -5.54
CA PRO A 797 46.23 17.26 -6.00
C PRO A 797 45.56 15.99 -5.46
N ALA A 798 45.58 14.91 -6.26
CA ALA A 798 45.26 13.61 -5.76
C ALA A 798 46.23 13.23 -4.65
N GLU A 799 45.75 13.04 -3.43
CA GLU A 799 46.50 12.26 -2.46
C GLU A 799 46.57 10.83 -3.00
N GLU A 800 47.77 10.35 -3.30
CA GLU A 800 48.12 8.99 -3.70
C GLU A 800 47.83 7.98 -2.57
#